data_2069e0840f99147b25d9501082f16d6e
#
_entry.id   2069e0840f99147b25d9501082f16d6e
#
_cell.length_a   1.000
_cell.length_b   1.000
_cell.length_c   1.000
_cell.angle_alpha   90.00
_cell.angle_beta   90.00
_cell.angle_gamma   90.00
#
_symmetry.space_group_name_H-M   'P 1'
#
loop_
_entity.id
_entity.type
_entity.pdbx_description
1 polymer ?
#
loop_
_entity_poly.entity_id
_entity_poly.type
_entity_poly.pdbx_seq_one_letter_code
_entity_poly.pdbx_strand_id
1 'polypeptide(L)'
;MGKTTKIRGGATSVVLDAVLLFAALVLMGAVVATPHVPLSAPSASSGVTTLRITDQLILPHVTRLGINLGEQNYYDSGQMVRNLLYRNPGFEGMTYRSILHCLSAGPSNCTDTRNNFTWPAGFWDGATYEVLDGAATGRRGAVKSSAPANGGYSLTLDHATQPIAAGDWLDVSKSFPGDPASGWWPKLSGGARIEAERHDLSPETQGAQALRIEAAEPGQSVEIKSYFDSLEGFTFVRLHGHYRLSFRAKGLAGNGPLHVHLRRIINGRADYLEQDFQLTPAWADYQAEFTADEGPLPVGPIDAGFSVQGASLMLDDVDLEQTGGDPQNHTAFRDEVLQSLREIHPGVLRLMSGHAQLGSTVNNLLAPPLGRQRPGFSTWMTTMEDIPVGIPEFLELCREVGAEPWIVAPTAMSADEARTLAQYLSGGPATPGGAIRAGAGRPEPWTNSFKSIHIELGNETWNSIFSGETIDDPDAYGRRADRVFRAFRAAAVDPAKFDLVVGGQAANPWRGGETLKFAPAANSLAIAPYLMHSITQWANDDQLYGPLMAQPEQMARDGIVHGAQTADAGRQLAVYEVNLHSTEGNAPQSVLDRLTPSTAAGVAVAGHMLRMMREDGVRDEMLFSLPQLSFRRSDGTPVRLWGSVVQMGTEGRARPQFLAEAMVNKVMRGDIVRVATSGENPTHDQPEGNDGVRLSAVHEIDSYAFKDGSTHSLVVFNYGLHQGRRIHIDGPGLRPGGNATLWRLVSSGPGANNEDQVQVSVKQETLHGADLEVGPCSMVAIEWTE
;
A
#
# COMPACT_ATOMS: atom_id res chain seq x y z
N MET A 1 -33.77 -36.50 7.75
CA MET A 1 -32.50 -37.16 8.01
C MET A 1 -31.41 -36.30 7.33
N GLY A 2 -30.94 -35.34 8.03
CA GLY A 2 -29.95 -34.36 7.53
C GLY A 2 -28.53 -34.83 7.79
N LYS A 3 -27.67 -34.68 6.81
CA LYS A 3 -26.22 -34.71 7.01
C LYS A 3 -25.71 -33.29 7.13
N THR A 4 -25.43 -32.87 8.34
CA THR A 4 -24.68 -31.67 8.66
C THR A 4 -23.23 -31.87 8.26
N THR A 5 -22.76 -31.14 7.25
CA THR A 5 -21.35 -31.08 6.90
C THR A 5 -20.71 -30.04 7.83
N LYS A 6 -19.91 -30.50 8.78
CA LYS A 6 -19.05 -29.65 9.59
C LYS A 6 -17.97 -29.04 8.69
N ILE A 7 -18.07 -27.74 8.41
CA ILE A 7 -16.95 -26.95 7.92
C ILE A 7 -16.05 -26.69 9.13
N ARG A 8 -14.91 -27.38 9.20
CA ARG A 8 -13.85 -27.05 10.14
C ARG A 8 -13.14 -25.80 9.62
N GLY A 9 -13.19 -24.73 10.38
CA GLY A 9 -12.35 -23.57 10.19
C GLY A 9 -10.87 -23.96 10.27
N GLY A 10 -10.16 -23.72 9.21
CA GLY A 10 -8.71 -23.82 9.09
C GLY A 10 -8.22 -22.60 8.32
N ALA A 11 -8.34 -21.43 8.93
CA ALA A 11 -7.79 -20.20 8.40
C ALA A 11 -6.42 -19.94 9.05
N THR A 12 -5.42 -20.72 8.72
CA THR A 12 -4.04 -20.47 9.16
C THR A 12 -3.06 -21.31 8.36
N SER A 13 -2.99 -21.18 7.03
CA SER A 13 -1.89 -21.90 6.35
C SER A 13 -1.64 -21.53 4.89
N VAL A 14 -2.36 -20.59 4.29
CA VAL A 14 -2.30 -20.42 2.83
C VAL A 14 -1.32 -19.33 2.37
N VAL A 15 -0.90 -18.41 3.22
CA VAL A 15 0.12 -17.41 2.88
C VAL A 15 1.55 -18.01 2.87
N LEU A 16 1.74 -19.20 3.47
CA LEU A 16 3.06 -19.83 3.58
C LEU A 16 3.43 -20.78 2.42
N ASP A 17 2.47 -21.29 1.65
CA ASP A 17 2.75 -22.32 0.66
C ASP A 17 3.33 -21.85 -0.67
N ALA A 18 3.37 -20.54 -0.92
CA ALA A 18 4.04 -19.99 -2.10
C ALA A 18 5.55 -19.72 -1.89
N VAL A 19 6.05 -19.88 -0.67
CA VAL A 19 7.47 -19.64 -0.31
C VAL A 19 8.21 -20.91 0.11
N LEU A 20 7.52 -22.06 0.31
CA LEU A 20 8.10 -23.29 0.85
C LEU A 20 8.00 -24.47 -0.11
N LEU A 21 8.74 -24.43 -1.20
CA LEU A 21 9.18 -25.66 -1.89
C LEU A 21 10.69 -25.52 -2.12
N PHE A 22 11.46 -25.95 -1.16
CA PHE A 22 12.80 -26.52 -1.17
C PHE A 22 13.54 -26.22 0.15
N ALA A 23 13.65 -27.23 1.01
CA ALA A 23 14.87 -27.68 1.64
C ALA A 23 14.62 -28.36 2.99
N ALA A 24 14.79 -29.61 3.03
CA ALA A 24 15.10 -30.36 4.25
C ALA A 24 16.47 -30.99 4.07
N LEU A 25 17.44 -30.56 4.87
CA LEU A 25 18.51 -31.47 5.40
C LEU A 25 19.24 -30.74 6.54
N VAL A 26 19.22 -31.39 7.68
CA VAL A 26 19.83 -31.01 8.97
C VAL A 26 21.30 -31.43 8.99
N LEU A 27 22.18 -30.55 9.51
CA LEU A 27 23.40 -30.97 10.20
C LEU A 27 23.82 -29.91 11.23
N MET A 28 23.95 -30.37 12.48
CA MET A 28 24.43 -29.58 13.64
C MET A 28 25.93 -29.25 13.50
N GLY A 29 26.27 -28.00 13.77
CA GLY A 29 27.65 -27.55 13.95
C GLY A 29 27.72 -26.49 15.04
N ALA A 30 28.60 -26.72 16.02
CA ALA A 30 28.78 -25.96 17.23
C ALA A 30 29.24 -24.51 17.03
N VAL A 31 28.64 -23.60 17.79
CA VAL A 31 29.00 -22.19 17.87
C VAL A 31 30.29 -22.04 18.70
N VAL A 32 31.34 -21.52 18.06
CA VAL A 32 32.53 -21.00 18.73
C VAL A 32 32.44 -19.48 18.74
N ALA A 33 32.35 -18.89 19.91
CA ALA A 33 32.37 -17.44 20.09
C ALA A 33 33.77 -16.88 19.80
N THR A 34 33.89 -15.97 18.85
CA THR A 34 35.09 -15.20 18.60
C THR A 34 35.06 -13.86 19.36
N PRO A 35 36.18 -13.39 19.93
CA PRO A 35 36.23 -12.14 20.69
C PRO A 35 36.10 -10.91 19.77
N HIS A 36 35.30 -9.93 20.22
CA HIS A 36 35.21 -8.61 19.61
C HIS A 36 36.57 -7.90 19.61
N VAL A 37 37.10 -7.62 18.43
CA VAL A 37 38.19 -6.66 18.22
C VAL A 37 37.55 -5.27 18.06
N PRO A 38 37.96 -4.24 18.79
CA PRO A 38 37.42 -2.89 18.60
C PRO A 38 37.79 -2.39 17.20
N LEU A 39 36.81 -1.94 16.44
CA LEU A 39 37.01 -1.30 15.15
C LEU A 39 37.86 -0.04 15.34
N SER A 40 39.01 -0.01 14.69
CA SER A 40 39.82 1.19 14.56
C SER A 40 39.01 2.28 13.83
N ALA A 41 39.10 3.52 14.29
CA ALA A 41 38.51 4.67 13.64
C ALA A 41 38.88 4.69 12.14
N PRO A 42 37.93 4.97 11.24
CA PRO A 42 38.17 4.98 9.80
C PRO A 42 39.26 6.00 9.49
N SER A 43 40.32 5.58 8.77
CA SER A 43 41.33 6.48 8.27
C SER A 43 40.70 7.38 7.20
N ALA A 44 40.71 8.71 7.41
CA ALA A 44 40.31 9.66 6.40
C ALA A 44 41.23 9.53 5.16
N SER A 45 40.63 9.52 3.96
CA SER A 45 41.39 9.60 2.70
C SER A 45 42.13 10.93 2.65
N SER A 46 43.32 10.95 2.03
CA SER A 46 44.15 12.16 1.94
C SER A 46 43.61 13.18 0.90
N GLY A 47 42.73 12.76 0.00
CA GLY A 47 42.19 13.58 -1.09
C GLY A 47 40.85 14.26 -0.77
N VAL A 48 40.48 15.21 -1.60
CA VAL A 48 39.23 15.96 -1.53
C VAL A 48 38.48 15.78 -2.83
N THR A 49 37.18 15.40 -2.75
CA THR A 49 36.25 15.41 -3.87
C THR A 49 35.63 16.80 -3.97
N THR A 50 35.75 17.46 -5.12
CA THR A 50 35.13 18.76 -5.37
C THR A 50 33.85 18.58 -6.19
N LEU A 51 32.73 19.05 -5.65
CA LEU A 51 31.40 19.02 -6.27
C LEU A 51 31.06 20.45 -6.70
N ARG A 52 31.10 20.71 -8.01
CA ARG A 52 30.73 22.00 -8.57
C ARG A 52 29.30 21.98 -9.11
N ILE A 53 28.45 22.78 -8.50
CA ILE A 53 27.07 22.99 -8.95
C ILE A 53 27.07 23.91 -10.16
N THR A 54 26.42 23.51 -11.23
CA THR A 54 26.31 24.25 -12.49
C THR A 54 24.86 24.70 -12.73
N ASP A 55 24.66 25.62 -13.68
CA ASP A 55 23.32 26.02 -14.12
C ASP A 55 22.75 25.11 -15.21
N GLN A 56 23.42 24.00 -15.54
CA GLN A 56 22.92 23.07 -16.56
C GLN A 56 21.72 22.30 -16.04
N LEU A 57 20.56 22.59 -16.61
CA LEU A 57 19.31 21.89 -16.28
C LEU A 57 19.38 20.41 -16.69
N ILE A 58 18.96 19.53 -15.79
CA ILE A 58 18.75 18.10 -16.04
C ILE A 58 17.25 17.80 -16.10
N LEU A 59 16.52 18.13 -15.03
CA LEU A 59 15.07 17.86 -14.93
C LEU A 59 14.37 19.09 -14.31
N PRO A 60 13.43 19.73 -15.03
CA PRO A 60 12.70 20.88 -14.51
C PRO A 60 11.57 20.47 -13.56
N HIS A 61 11.30 21.31 -12.57
CA HIS A 61 10.12 21.27 -11.71
C HIS A 61 9.89 19.91 -11.07
N VAL A 62 10.91 19.42 -10.32
CA VAL A 62 10.84 18.11 -9.70
C VAL A 62 9.81 18.06 -8.58
N THR A 63 9.10 16.94 -8.50
CA THR A 63 8.25 16.59 -7.39
C THR A 63 9.09 15.90 -6.32
N ARG A 64 8.85 16.18 -5.03
CA ARG A 64 9.48 15.42 -3.94
C ARG A 64 9.17 13.94 -4.09
N LEU A 65 10.09 13.10 -3.59
CA LEU A 65 9.89 11.67 -3.55
C LEU A 65 8.59 11.34 -2.82
N GLY A 66 7.89 10.35 -3.30
CA GLY A 66 6.60 9.92 -2.81
C GLY A 66 6.65 8.57 -2.10
N ILE A 67 5.53 8.19 -1.51
CA ILE A 67 5.42 6.93 -0.77
C ILE A 67 4.08 6.25 -1.04
N ASN A 68 4.10 4.91 -1.02
CA ASN A 68 2.88 4.12 -1.00
C ASN A 68 2.26 4.15 0.40
N LEU A 69 0.96 4.39 0.49
CA LEU A 69 0.22 4.27 1.76
C LEU A 69 0.22 2.82 2.27
N GLY A 70 0.31 1.85 1.36
CA GLY A 70 0.40 0.43 1.66
C GLY A 70 -0.96 -0.27 1.75
N GLU A 71 -0.91 -1.55 2.04
CA GLU A 71 -2.10 -2.40 2.17
C GLU A 71 -2.63 -2.36 3.60
N GLN A 72 -3.67 -1.60 3.83
CA GLN A 72 -4.24 -1.40 5.16
C GLN A 72 -4.74 -2.69 5.80
N ASN A 73 -5.27 -3.61 5.00
CA ASN A 73 -5.79 -4.88 5.49
C ASN A 73 -4.71 -5.88 5.88
N TYR A 74 -3.57 -5.83 5.20
CA TYR A 74 -2.48 -6.78 5.42
C TYR A 74 -1.78 -6.57 6.77
N TYR A 75 -1.73 -5.31 7.23
CA TYR A 75 -1.00 -4.92 8.45
C TYR A 75 -1.89 -4.70 9.66
N ASP A 76 -3.13 -5.09 9.61
CA ASP A 76 -4.17 -4.64 10.53
C ASP A 76 -4.43 -3.12 10.42
N SER A 77 -5.57 -2.75 9.86
CA SER A 77 -5.94 -1.35 9.62
C SER A 77 -6.03 -0.51 10.89
N GLY A 78 -6.16 -1.13 12.05
CA GLY A 78 -6.15 -0.45 13.36
C GLY A 78 -4.89 0.38 13.61
N GLN A 79 -3.77 0.09 12.93
CA GLN A 79 -2.59 0.94 13.03
C GLN A 79 -2.68 2.23 12.19
N MET A 80 -3.63 2.34 11.26
CA MET A 80 -3.71 3.47 10.33
C MET A 80 -5.00 4.28 10.45
N VAL A 81 -6.14 3.63 10.59
CA VAL A 81 -7.45 4.29 10.59
C VAL A 81 -7.96 4.56 11.99
N ARG A 82 -8.78 5.60 12.13
CA ARG A 82 -9.35 6.03 13.43
C ARG A 82 -10.38 5.05 13.93
N ASN A 83 -11.27 4.57 13.04
CA ASN A 83 -12.21 3.51 13.45
C ASN A 83 -11.47 2.18 13.56
N LEU A 84 -11.27 1.73 14.79
CA LEU A 84 -10.58 0.48 15.09
C LEU A 84 -11.42 -0.76 14.75
N LEU A 85 -12.75 -0.62 14.64
CA LEU A 85 -13.68 -1.66 14.20
C LEU A 85 -13.93 -1.57 12.69
N TYR A 86 -12.87 -1.72 11.90
CA TYR A 86 -12.90 -1.56 10.46
C TYR A 86 -13.49 -2.75 9.68
N ARG A 87 -13.71 -3.90 10.33
CA ARG A 87 -14.23 -5.11 9.69
C ARG A 87 -15.74 -5.06 9.61
N ASN A 88 -16.27 -4.70 8.44
CA ASN A 88 -17.71 -4.61 8.17
C ASN A 88 -18.50 -3.89 9.27
N PRO A 89 -18.15 -2.67 9.65
CA PRO A 89 -18.77 -1.97 10.77
C PRO A 89 -20.24 -1.55 10.51
N GLY A 90 -20.64 -1.47 9.23
CA GLY A 90 -22.02 -1.20 8.80
C GLY A 90 -22.82 -2.46 8.43
N PHE A 91 -22.28 -3.66 8.72
CA PHE A 91 -22.96 -4.93 8.43
C PHE A 91 -23.38 -5.10 6.97
N GLU A 92 -22.63 -4.52 6.05
CA GLU A 92 -22.94 -4.47 4.62
C GLU A 92 -22.77 -5.83 3.94
N GLY A 93 -23.33 -5.93 2.72
CA GLY A 93 -23.22 -7.07 1.85
C GLY A 93 -21.83 -7.26 1.27
N MET A 94 -21.72 -8.16 0.32
CA MET A 94 -20.48 -8.56 -0.33
C MET A 94 -20.55 -8.30 -1.83
N THR A 95 -19.42 -7.95 -2.43
CA THR A 95 -19.25 -7.85 -3.87
C THR A 95 -18.06 -8.69 -4.33
N TYR A 96 -18.21 -9.38 -5.46
CA TYR A 96 -17.13 -10.10 -6.11
C TYR A 96 -16.94 -9.59 -7.52
N ARG A 97 -15.70 -9.43 -7.93
CA ARG A 97 -15.32 -9.04 -9.26
C ARG A 97 -14.07 -9.78 -9.69
N SER A 98 -14.01 -10.27 -10.93
CA SER A 98 -12.82 -10.96 -11.44
C SER A 98 -12.72 -10.89 -12.94
N ILE A 99 -11.49 -10.81 -13.44
CA ILE A 99 -11.18 -10.90 -14.86
C ILE A 99 -10.88 -12.36 -15.24
N LEU A 100 -11.54 -12.86 -16.29
CA LEU A 100 -11.25 -14.15 -16.89
C LEU A 100 -10.78 -13.97 -18.34
N HIS A 101 -9.83 -14.79 -18.76
CA HIS A 101 -9.38 -14.92 -20.14
C HIS A 101 -9.99 -16.17 -20.76
N CYS A 102 -10.78 -16.05 -21.81
CA CYS A 102 -11.41 -17.17 -22.49
C CYS A 102 -10.39 -17.94 -23.32
N LEU A 103 -9.61 -18.82 -22.72
CA LEU A 103 -8.61 -19.64 -23.42
C LEU A 103 -9.28 -20.71 -24.30
N SER A 104 -10.42 -21.24 -23.88
CA SER A 104 -11.32 -21.98 -24.72
C SER A 104 -12.71 -21.39 -24.66
N ALA A 105 -13.36 -21.24 -25.79
CA ALA A 105 -14.66 -20.60 -25.92
C ALA A 105 -15.56 -21.26 -26.93
N GLY A 106 -16.87 -21.13 -26.72
CA GLY A 106 -17.93 -21.41 -27.66
C GLY A 106 -18.89 -20.24 -27.68
N PRO A 107 -19.97 -20.25 -28.48
CA PRO A 107 -20.84 -19.09 -28.66
C PRO A 107 -21.37 -18.47 -27.34
N SER A 108 -21.47 -19.29 -26.29
CA SER A 108 -21.96 -18.89 -24.97
C SER A 108 -21.12 -19.45 -23.82
N ASN A 109 -19.90 -19.89 -24.07
CA ASN A 109 -19.03 -20.45 -23.03
C ASN A 109 -17.67 -19.76 -23.03
N CYS A 110 -17.14 -19.54 -21.84
CA CYS A 110 -15.81 -19.04 -21.57
C CYS A 110 -15.13 -19.92 -20.53
N THR A 111 -13.94 -20.44 -20.82
CA THR A 111 -13.14 -21.22 -19.85
C THR A 111 -11.77 -20.62 -19.73
N ASP A 112 -11.40 -20.27 -18.50
CA ASP A 112 -10.06 -19.80 -18.12
C ASP A 112 -9.35 -20.89 -17.32
N THR A 113 -8.16 -21.29 -17.78
CA THR A 113 -7.31 -22.31 -17.13
C THR A 113 -5.97 -21.76 -16.66
N ARG A 114 -5.76 -20.42 -16.71
CA ARG A 114 -4.50 -19.80 -16.30
C ARG A 114 -4.28 -19.86 -14.79
N ASN A 115 -5.37 -19.80 -14.05
CA ASN A 115 -5.37 -19.67 -12.60
C ASN A 115 -6.15 -20.81 -11.95
N ASN A 116 -5.69 -21.27 -10.79
CA ASN A 116 -6.42 -22.22 -9.96
C ASN A 116 -7.60 -21.53 -9.25
N PHE A 117 -8.63 -21.17 -10.00
CA PHE A 117 -9.83 -20.61 -9.39
C PHE A 117 -10.50 -21.61 -8.46
N THR A 118 -10.68 -21.22 -7.21
CA THR A 118 -11.23 -22.10 -6.15
C THR A 118 -12.72 -21.90 -5.91
N TRP A 119 -13.41 -21.16 -6.76
CA TRP A 119 -14.85 -20.94 -6.63
C TRP A 119 -15.63 -22.25 -6.80
N PRO A 120 -16.64 -22.52 -5.95
CA PRO A 120 -17.48 -23.69 -6.10
C PRO A 120 -18.38 -23.59 -7.35
N ALA A 121 -18.92 -24.71 -7.78
CA ALA A 121 -19.92 -24.73 -8.86
C ALA A 121 -21.12 -23.84 -8.50
N GLY A 122 -21.62 -23.08 -9.47
CA GLY A 122 -22.72 -22.15 -9.29
C GLY A 122 -22.34 -20.81 -8.65
N PHE A 123 -21.07 -20.59 -8.30
CA PHE A 123 -20.65 -19.35 -7.63
C PHE A 123 -21.03 -18.09 -8.41
N TRP A 124 -20.76 -18.07 -9.70
CA TRP A 124 -21.06 -16.93 -10.58
C TRP A 124 -22.47 -16.99 -11.24
N ASP A 125 -23.31 -17.94 -10.89
CA ASP A 125 -24.66 -18.02 -11.45
C ASP A 125 -25.46 -16.75 -11.13
N GLY A 126 -26.01 -16.12 -12.16
CA GLY A 126 -26.71 -14.83 -12.05
C GLY A 126 -25.79 -13.59 -11.99
N ALA A 127 -24.46 -13.77 -12.04
CA ALA A 127 -23.52 -12.65 -12.17
C ALA A 127 -23.73 -11.90 -13.50
N THR A 128 -23.30 -10.65 -13.54
CA THR A 128 -23.16 -9.89 -14.78
C THR A 128 -21.77 -10.07 -15.36
N TYR A 129 -21.65 -9.92 -16.69
CA TYR A 129 -20.34 -9.88 -17.33
C TYR A 129 -20.25 -8.78 -18.38
N GLU A 130 -19.01 -8.32 -18.63
CA GLU A 130 -18.63 -7.45 -19.75
C GLU A 130 -17.37 -7.99 -20.44
N VAL A 131 -17.36 -8.03 -21.77
CA VAL A 131 -16.14 -8.35 -22.54
C VAL A 131 -15.27 -7.11 -22.59
N LEU A 132 -14.12 -7.19 -21.93
CA LEU A 132 -13.18 -6.08 -21.76
C LEU A 132 -12.32 -5.86 -23.00
N ASP A 133 -11.85 -6.94 -23.62
CA ASP A 133 -11.04 -6.92 -24.84
C ASP A 133 -11.22 -8.22 -25.62
N GLY A 134 -10.97 -8.18 -26.93
CA GLY A 134 -11.07 -9.29 -27.86
C GLY A 134 -12.13 -9.08 -28.94
N ALA A 135 -12.56 -10.18 -29.58
CA ALA A 135 -13.49 -10.13 -30.71
C ALA A 135 -14.90 -9.63 -30.33
N ALA A 136 -15.34 -9.92 -29.10
CA ALA A 136 -16.66 -9.54 -28.59
C ALA A 136 -16.63 -8.31 -27.65
N THR A 137 -15.61 -7.46 -27.74
CA THR A 137 -15.44 -6.28 -26.88
C THR A 137 -16.72 -5.47 -26.72
N GLY A 138 -17.08 -5.15 -25.46
CA GLY A 138 -18.26 -4.37 -25.10
C GLY A 138 -19.55 -5.20 -25.00
N ARG A 139 -19.53 -6.49 -25.34
CA ARG A 139 -20.64 -7.37 -25.07
C ARG A 139 -20.89 -7.47 -23.57
N ARG A 140 -22.16 -7.36 -23.17
CA ARG A 140 -22.63 -7.48 -21.78
C ARG A 140 -23.76 -8.50 -21.70
N GLY A 141 -23.94 -9.11 -20.53
CA GLY A 141 -25.00 -10.05 -20.26
C GLY A 141 -24.91 -10.68 -18.88
N ALA A 142 -25.54 -11.86 -18.74
CA ALA A 142 -25.59 -12.59 -17.49
C ALA A 142 -24.93 -13.97 -17.61
N VAL A 143 -24.31 -14.41 -16.51
CA VAL A 143 -23.80 -15.78 -16.34
C VAL A 143 -24.97 -16.70 -15.98
N LYS A 144 -25.23 -17.71 -16.78
CA LYS A 144 -26.28 -18.70 -16.54
C LYS A 144 -25.88 -19.82 -15.61
N SER A 145 -24.65 -20.27 -15.77
CA SER A 145 -24.06 -21.29 -14.90
C SER A 145 -22.53 -21.19 -14.89
N SER A 146 -21.94 -21.67 -13.82
CA SER A 146 -20.51 -21.61 -13.60
C SER A 146 -20.01 -22.85 -12.86
N ALA A 147 -18.83 -23.37 -13.22
CA ALA A 147 -18.26 -24.56 -12.57
C ALA A 147 -16.75 -24.67 -12.77
N PRO A 148 -16.03 -25.32 -11.82
CA PRO A 148 -14.65 -25.75 -12.06
C PRO A 148 -14.56 -26.65 -13.30
N ALA A 149 -13.55 -26.44 -14.14
CA ALA A 149 -13.33 -27.18 -15.37
C ALA A 149 -11.86 -27.31 -15.72
N ASN A 150 -11.37 -28.53 -15.88
CA ASN A 150 -10.03 -28.85 -16.42
C ASN A 150 -8.84 -28.01 -15.84
N GLY A 151 -8.82 -27.84 -14.51
CA GLY A 151 -7.78 -27.05 -13.84
C GLY A 151 -8.01 -25.54 -13.83
N GLY A 152 -9.19 -25.09 -14.26
CA GLY A 152 -9.60 -23.69 -14.24
C GLY A 152 -11.08 -23.54 -13.92
N TYR A 153 -11.73 -22.57 -14.52
CA TYR A 153 -13.14 -22.26 -14.27
C TYR A 153 -13.89 -21.93 -15.57
N SER A 154 -15.12 -22.44 -15.72
CA SER A 154 -15.95 -22.26 -16.90
C SER A 154 -17.23 -21.52 -16.58
N LEU A 155 -17.56 -20.54 -17.42
CA LEU A 155 -18.82 -19.80 -17.39
C LEU A 155 -19.66 -20.17 -18.60
N THR A 156 -20.96 -20.44 -18.38
CA THR A 156 -21.96 -20.44 -19.44
C THR A 156 -22.70 -19.10 -19.41
N LEU A 157 -22.67 -18.38 -20.51
CA LEU A 157 -23.21 -17.04 -20.65
C LEU A 157 -24.57 -17.07 -21.34
N ASP A 158 -25.37 -16.03 -21.21
CA ASP A 158 -26.60 -15.86 -21.92
C ASP A 158 -26.40 -15.82 -23.46
N HIS A 159 -27.49 -16.15 -24.22
CA HIS A 159 -27.41 -16.03 -25.66
C HIS A 159 -27.42 -14.57 -26.10
N ALA A 160 -26.38 -14.20 -26.81
CA ALA A 160 -26.24 -12.88 -27.44
C ALA A 160 -26.02 -13.04 -28.95
N THR A 161 -26.27 -11.98 -29.64
CA THR A 161 -26.08 -11.89 -31.09
C THR A 161 -24.62 -12.04 -31.53
N GLN A 162 -23.67 -11.73 -30.64
CA GLN A 162 -22.23 -11.84 -30.87
C GLN A 162 -21.65 -12.97 -30.02
N PRO A 163 -21.02 -14.01 -30.61
CA PRO A 163 -20.44 -15.12 -29.87
C PRO A 163 -19.20 -14.68 -29.08
N ILE A 164 -18.90 -15.36 -27.98
CA ILE A 164 -17.62 -15.28 -27.30
C ILE A 164 -16.59 -16.09 -28.10
N ALA A 165 -15.41 -15.53 -28.24
CA ALA A 165 -14.29 -16.14 -28.91
C ALA A 165 -13.14 -16.49 -27.95
N ALA A 166 -12.31 -17.45 -28.32
CA ALA A 166 -11.03 -17.66 -27.63
C ALA A 166 -10.16 -16.39 -27.78
N GLY A 167 -9.56 -15.98 -26.69
CA GLY A 167 -8.83 -14.71 -26.60
C GLY A 167 -9.63 -13.52 -26.05
N ASP A 168 -10.96 -13.66 -25.86
CA ASP A 168 -11.74 -12.61 -25.22
C ASP A 168 -11.42 -12.53 -23.73
N TRP A 169 -11.38 -11.32 -23.20
CA TRP A 169 -11.19 -11.01 -21.79
C TRP A 169 -12.52 -10.54 -21.19
N LEU A 170 -12.93 -11.16 -20.10
CA LEU A 170 -14.21 -10.88 -19.45
C LEU A 170 -13.99 -10.32 -18.05
N ASP A 171 -14.72 -9.26 -17.69
CA ASP A 171 -15.05 -8.94 -16.31
C ASP A 171 -16.31 -9.72 -15.91
N VAL A 172 -16.33 -10.36 -14.77
CA VAL A 172 -17.49 -10.95 -14.16
C VAL A 172 -17.70 -10.35 -12.76
N SER A 173 -18.92 -9.90 -12.47
CA SER A 173 -19.22 -9.20 -11.22
C SER A 173 -20.55 -9.68 -10.63
N LYS A 174 -20.57 -9.85 -9.32
CA LYS A 174 -21.75 -10.27 -8.58
C LYS A 174 -21.76 -9.63 -7.19
N SER A 175 -22.88 -8.98 -6.86
CA SER A 175 -23.11 -8.50 -5.49
C SER A 175 -24.06 -9.45 -4.78
N PHE A 176 -23.74 -9.76 -3.54
CA PHE A 176 -24.58 -10.59 -2.67
C PHE A 176 -25.17 -9.71 -1.59
N PRO A 177 -26.41 -9.98 -1.20
CA PRO A 177 -26.92 -9.36 0.01
C PRO A 177 -26.10 -9.69 1.25
N GLY A 178 -25.35 -10.75 1.19
CA GLY A 178 -24.38 -11.14 2.20
C GLY A 178 -24.95 -11.59 3.53
N ASP A 179 -24.16 -12.38 4.21
CA ASP A 179 -24.26 -12.58 5.64
C ASP A 179 -23.93 -11.24 6.34
N PRO A 180 -24.86 -10.58 7.04
CA PRO A 180 -24.60 -9.29 7.68
C PRO A 180 -23.57 -9.39 8.80
N ALA A 181 -23.38 -10.58 9.36
CA ALA A 181 -22.32 -10.85 10.33
C ALA A 181 -20.95 -11.16 9.68
N SER A 182 -20.82 -11.05 8.36
CA SER A 182 -19.53 -11.19 7.70
C SER A 182 -18.52 -10.18 8.26
N GLY A 183 -17.35 -10.66 8.68
CA GLY A 183 -16.37 -9.84 9.43
C GLY A 183 -16.53 -9.89 10.94
N TRP A 184 -17.64 -10.43 11.42
CA TRP A 184 -17.96 -10.67 12.81
C TRP A 184 -18.07 -12.17 13.11
N TRP A 185 -17.90 -12.55 14.36
CA TRP A 185 -17.99 -13.94 14.82
C TRP A 185 -19.25 -14.15 15.62
N PRO A 186 -20.36 -14.62 14.98
CA PRO A 186 -21.62 -14.85 15.66
C PRO A 186 -21.59 -16.16 16.47
N LYS A 187 -22.20 -16.10 17.66
CA LYS A 187 -22.52 -17.26 18.48
C LYS A 187 -24.00 -17.19 18.84
N LEU A 188 -24.76 -18.17 18.36
CA LEU A 188 -26.20 -18.24 18.54
C LEU A 188 -26.58 -19.45 19.40
N SER A 189 -27.62 -19.28 20.22
CA SER A 189 -28.17 -20.38 21.01
C SER A 189 -29.71 -20.32 21.08
N GLY A 190 -30.33 -21.46 21.44
CA GLY A 190 -31.79 -21.55 21.64
C GLY A 190 -32.64 -21.33 20.40
N GLY A 191 -32.05 -21.47 19.19
CA GLY A 191 -32.76 -21.16 17.96
C GLY A 191 -32.83 -19.68 17.58
N ALA A 192 -32.04 -18.86 18.23
CA ALA A 192 -31.84 -17.45 17.83
C ALA A 192 -31.33 -17.33 16.39
N ARG A 193 -31.57 -16.18 15.74
CA ARG A 193 -31.22 -15.94 14.35
C ARG A 193 -30.58 -14.58 14.17
N ILE A 194 -29.80 -14.44 13.12
CA ILE A 194 -29.32 -13.19 12.57
C ILE A 194 -29.62 -13.16 11.07
N GLU A 195 -30.00 -12.00 10.55
CA GLU A 195 -30.27 -11.81 9.14
C GLU A 195 -30.01 -10.36 8.70
N ALA A 196 -29.89 -10.15 7.37
CA ALA A 196 -29.76 -8.82 6.81
C ALA A 196 -31.14 -8.14 6.73
N GLU A 197 -31.28 -6.98 7.36
CA GLU A 197 -32.42 -6.07 7.18
C GLU A 197 -32.11 -5.03 6.11
N ARG A 198 -33.09 -4.77 5.20
CA ARG A 198 -32.90 -3.84 4.07
C ARG A 198 -34.05 -2.86 3.87
N HIS A 199 -35.09 -2.99 4.62
CA HIS A 199 -36.29 -2.19 4.44
C HIS A 199 -36.56 -1.23 5.60
N ASP A 200 -36.20 -1.62 6.81
CA ASP A 200 -36.35 -0.82 8.01
C ASP A 200 -34.97 -0.34 8.50
N LEU A 201 -34.34 0.49 7.70
CA LEU A 201 -33.01 1.04 7.99
C LEU A 201 -33.09 2.33 8.80
N SER A 202 -32.02 2.68 9.51
CA SER A 202 -31.86 4.01 10.09
C SER A 202 -31.95 5.08 8.98
N PRO A 203 -32.68 6.18 9.18
CA PRO A 203 -32.68 7.29 8.22
C PRO A 203 -31.32 7.88 7.94
N GLU A 204 -30.37 7.66 8.84
CA GLU A 204 -29.00 8.20 8.78
C GLU A 204 -27.96 7.12 8.46
N THR A 205 -28.36 5.87 8.17
CA THR A 205 -27.42 4.81 7.77
C THR A 205 -26.61 5.25 6.55
N GLN A 206 -25.35 4.90 6.55
CA GLN A 206 -24.46 5.14 5.41
C GLN A 206 -24.57 4.02 4.36
N GLY A 207 -25.18 2.89 4.74
CA GLY A 207 -25.21 1.66 3.97
C GLY A 207 -26.57 1.31 3.33
N ALA A 208 -26.69 0.06 2.94
CA ALA A 208 -27.88 -0.49 2.28
C ALA A 208 -28.51 -1.65 3.07
N GLN A 209 -27.93 -2.06 4.18
CA GLN A 209 -28.48 -3.07 5.09
C GLN A 209 -28.00 -2.83 6.53
N ALA A 210 -28.69 -3.47 7.49
CA ALA A 210 -28.35 -3.51 8.90
C ALA A 210 -28.40 -4.96 9.38
N LEU A 211 -27.81 -5.25 10.55
CA LEU A 211 -27.90 -6.54 11.21
C LEU A 211 -29.20 -6.62 12.01
N ARG A 212 -30.05 -7.61 11.69
CA ARG A 212 -31.23 -7.97 12.48
C ARG A 212 -30.92 -9.19 13.37
N ILE A 213 -31.19 -9.07 14.65
CA ILE A 213 -31.01 -10.12 15.66
C ILE A 213 -32.36 -10.52 16.24
N GLU A 214 -32.68 -11.82 16.19
CA GLU A 214 -33.89 -12.40 16.77
C GLU A 214 -33.53 -13.33 17.94
N ALA A 215 -33.74 -12.86 19.17
CA ALA A 215 -33.42 -13.58 20.39
C ALA A 215 -34.41 -13.27 21.53
N ALA A 216 -35.67 -12.98 21.23
CA ALA A 216 -36.67 -12.60 22.22
C ALA A 216 -37.28 -13.79 22.97
N GLU A 217 -37.23 -15.00 22.43
CA GLU A 217 -37.82 -16.17 23.04
C GLU A 217 -36.99 -16.74 24.21
N PRO A 218 -37.61 -17.39 25.21
CA PRO A 218 -36.87 -17.95 26.34
C PRO A 218 -35.75 -18.90 25.93
N GLY A 219 -34.56 -18.68 26.43
CA GLY A 219 -33.36 -19.49 26.13
C GLY A 219 -32.63 -19.12 24.85
N GLN A 220 -33.15 -18.14 24.10
CA GLN A 220 -32.44 -17.60 22.94
C GLN A 220 -31.38 -16.56 23.38
N SER A 221 -30.23 -16.63 22.76
CA SER A 221 -29.19 -15.60 22.89
C SER A 221 -28.37 -15.49 21.61
N VAL A 222 -27.85 -14.29 21.38
CA VAL A 222 -26.89 -14.00 20.32
C VAL A 222 -25.73 -13.21 20.90
N GLU A 223 -24.51 -13.58 20.57
CA GLU A 223 -23.30 -12.81 20.79
C GLU A 223 -22.59 -12.67 19.44
N ILE A 224 -22.28 -11.46 19.05
CA ILE A 224 -21.43 -11.18 17.88
C ILE A 224 -20.17 -10.47 18.34
N LYS A 225 -19.02 -10.81 17.77
CA LYS A 225 -17.72 -10.27 18.14
C LYS A 225 -16.94 -9.83 16.92
N SER A 226 -16.23 -8.74 17.05
CA SER A 226 -15.16 -8.36 16.15
C SER A 226 -13.82 -8.49 16.88
N TYR A 227 -12.85 -9.10 16.24
CA TYR A 227 -11.48 -9.20 16.76
C TYR A 227 -10.57 -8.32 15.90
N PHE A 228 -9.77 -7.50 16.54
CA PHE A 228 -8.81 -6.63 15.87
C PHE A 228 -7.50 -6.53 16.66
N ASP A 229 -6.52 -5.82 16.12
CA ASP A 229 -5.20 -5.58 16.69
C ASP A 229 -4.38 -6.85 16.92
N SER A 230 -4.53 -7.86 16.07
CA SER A 230 -3.61 -8.99 16.06
C SER A 230 -3.54 -9.63 14.70
N LEU A 231 -2.38 -9.52 14.06
CA LEU A 231 -2.02 -10.27 12.88
C LEU A 231 -0.74 -11.03 13.18
N GLU A 232 -0.72 -12.34 12.94
CA GLU A 232 0.43 -13.22 13.20
C GLU A 232 0.99 -13.10 14.65
N GLY A 233 0.12 -12.77 15.59
CA GLY A 233 0.51 -12.56 16.99
C GLY A 233 1.23 -11.24 17.26
N PHE A 234 1.12 -10.26 16.38
CA PHE A 234 1.73 -8.95 16.52
C PHE A 234 0.68 -7.89 16.88
N THR A 235 0.96 -7.03 17.85
CA THR A 235 0.08 -5.92 18.25
C THR A 235 0.46 -4.66 17.47
N PHE A 236 -0.51 -4.05 16.79
CA PHE A 236 -0.36 -2.82 16.02
C PHE A 236 -0.94 -1.58 16.69
N VAL A 237 -1.79 -1.77 17.70
CA VAL A 237 -2.45 -0.68 18.42
C VAL A 237 -2.15 -0.82 19.89
N ARG A 238 -1.77 0.29 20.54
CA ARG A 238 -1.73 0.43 22.01
C ARG A 238 -2.87 1.37 22.41
N LEU A 239 -3.82 0.87 23.16
CA LEU A 239 -4.90 1.71 23.63
C LEU A 239 -4.36 2.68 24.71
N HIS A 240 -4.45 3.98 24.41
CA HIS A 240 -3.98 5.05 25.28
C HIS A 240 -4.89 6.27 25.19
N GLY A 241 -5.35 6.78 26.33
CA GLY A 241 -6.24 7.94 26.40
C GLY A 241 -7.72 7.56 26.39
N HIS A 242 -8.55 8.45 25.88
CA HIS A 242 -10.01 8.32 25.89
C HIS A 242 -10.51 7.76 24.56
N TYR A 243 -11.51 6.90 24.65
CA TYR A 243 -12.15 6.25 23.51
C TYR A 243 -13.66 6.38 23.60
N ARG A 244 -14.30 6.40 22.44
CA ARG A 244 -15.75 6.36 22.27
C ARG A 244 -16.10 5.23 21.33
N LEU A 245 -16.98 4.32 21.80
CA LEU A 245 -17.71 3.38 20.97
C LEU A 245 -19.09 3.97 20.68
N SER A 246 -19.47 4.08 19.42
CA SER A 246 -20.81 4.49 19.00
C SER A 246 -21.42 3.46 18.06
N PHE A 247 -22.74 3.34 18.05
CA PHE A 247 -23.49 2.46 17.18
C PHE A 247 -24.94 2.92 17.08
N ARG A 248 -25.62 2.48 16.03
CA ARG A 248 -27.07 2.67 15.88
C ARG A 248 -27.80 1.38 16.19
N ALA A 249 -28.90 1.48 16.91
CA ALA A 249 -29.69 0.31 17.23
C ALA A 249 -31.18 0.65 17.39
N LYS A 250 -32.03 -0.37 17.23
CA LYS A 250 -33.47 -0.32 17.38
C LYS A 250 -33.98 -1.59 18.04
N GLY A 251 -34.73 -1.47 19.14
CA GLY A 251 -35.40 -2.58 19.79
C GLY A 251 -36.64 -3.03 18.99
N LEU A 252 -36.82 -4.34 18.81
CA LEU A 252 -37.94 -4.92 18.07
C LEU A 252 -38.93 -5.64 19.01
N ALA A 253 -38.45 -6.54 19.85
CA ALA A 253 -39.30 -7.34 20.74
C ALA A 253 -38.50 -7.74 21.99
N GLY A 254 -39.23 -7.97 23.11
CA GLY A 254 -38.62 -8.31 24.40
C GLY A 254 -38.08 -7.08 25.14
N ASN A 255 -37.51 -7.30 26.33
CA ASN A 255 -37.01 -6.22 27.19
C ASN A 255 -35.57 -6.47 27.69
N GLY A 256 -34.88 -7.48 27.16
CA GLY A 256 -33.47 -7.75 27.46
C GLY A 256 -32.59 -6.60 26.98
N PRO A 257 -31.57 -6.20 27.74
CA PRO A 257 -30.64 -5.17 27.34
C PRO A 257 -29.73 -5.70 26.23
N LEU A 258 -29.21 -4.78 25.41
CA LEU A 258 -28.03 -5.03 24.58
C LEU A 258 -26.79 -4.83 25.45
N HIS A 259 -26.04 -5.89 25.70
CA HIS A 259 -24.81 -5.86 26.45
C HIS A 259 -23.64 -5.66 25.48
N VAL A 260 -22.78 -4.70 25.78
CA VAL A 260 -21.62 -4.31 24.97
C VAL A 260 -20.35 -4.45 25.79
N HIS A 261 -19.33 -5.08 25.21
CA HIS A 261 -18.03 -5.19 25.87
C HIS A 261 -16.85 -4.89 24.92
N LEU A 262 -15.75 -4.41 25.50
CA LEU A 262 -14.45 -4.29 24.87
C LEU A 262 -13.35 -4.76 25.81
N ARG A 263 -12.51 -5.67 25.34
CA ARG A 263 -11.44 -6.24 26.18
C ARG A 263 -10.25 -6.72 25.36
N ARG A 264 -9.06 -6.64 25.91
CA ARG A 264 -7.87 -7.26 25.35
C ARG A 264 -7.69 -8.67 25.92
N ILE A 265 -7.49 -9.63 25.03
CA ILE A 265 -7.29 -11.04 25.36
C ILE A 265 -5.79 -11.31 25.42
N ILE A 266 -5.22 -11.23 26.61
CA ILE A 266 -3.82 -11.54 26.91
C ILE A 266 -3.75 -12.58 28.05
N ASN A 267 -2.56 -12.85 28.60
CA ASN A 267 -2.39 -13.65 29.82
C ASN A 267 -3.13 -12.99 31.01
N GLY A 268 -4.39 -13.33 31.17
CA GLY A 268 -5.38 -12.59 31.90
C GLY A 268 -6.27 -11.84 30.93
N ARG A 269 -7.19 -11.05 31.44
CA ARG A 269 -8.15 -10.30 30.67
C ARG A 269 -8.07 -8.84 31.13
N ALA A 270 -7.95 -7.91 30.21
CA ALA A 270 -8.11 -6.49 30.50
C ALA A 270 -9.45 -6.01 29.92
N ASP A 271 -10.41 -5.72 30.81
CA ASP A 271 -11.73 -5.20 30.42
C ASP A 271 -11.68 -3.66 30.40
N TYR A 272 -12.03 -3.05 29.28
CA TYR A 272 -12.09 -1.60 29.12
C TYR A 272 -13.51 -1.08 29.17
N LEU A 273 -14.47 -1.86 28.63
CA LEU A 273 -15.87 -1.51 28.58
C LEU A 273 -16.74 -2.74 28.85
N GLU A 274 -17.72 -2.59 29.77
CA GLU A 274 -18.81 -3.52 30.02
C GLU A 274 -20.05 -2.65 30.32
N GLN A 275 -21.03 -2.61 29.41
CA GLN A 275 -22.20 -1.74 29.55
C GLN A 275 -23.45 -2.36 28.94
N ASP A 276 -24.58 -2.17 29.63
CA ASP A 276 -25.92 -2.54 29.19
C ASP A 276 -26.68 -1.36 28.63
N PHE A 277 -27.33 -1.53 27.48
CA PHE A 277 -28.17 -0.52 26.82
C PHE A 277 -29.62 -1.01 26.76
N GLN A 278 -30.54 -0.17 27.21
CA GLN A 278 -31.97 -0.37 26.95
C GLN A 278 -32.32 0.31 25.62
N LEU A 279 -32.75 -0.49 24.66
CA LEU A 279 -33.02 0.03 23.32
C LEU A 279 -34.43 0.59 23.20
N THR A 280 -34.57 1.68 22.46
CA THR A 280 -35.85 2.25 22.07
C THR A 280 -36.48 1.52 20.88
N PRO A 281 -37.82 1.54 20.72
CA PRO A 281 -38.47 0.92 19.55
C PRO A 281 -38.27 1.72 18.24
N ALA A 282 -37.59 2.82 18.28
CA ALA A 282 -37.16 3.60 17.12
C ALA A 282 -35.62 3.52 17.00
N TRP A 283 -35.11 3.69 15.79
CA TRP A 283 -33.69 3.86 15.58
C TRP A 283 -33.15 5.02 16.43
N ALA A 284 -32.06 4.79 17.13
CA ALA A 284 -31.37 5.80 17.94
C ALA A 284 -29.86 5.53 17.95
N ASP A 285 -29.11 6.59 18.23
CA ASP A 285 -27.67 6.54 18.46
C ASP A 285 -27.39 6.17 19.90
N TYR A 286 -26.44 5.27 20.10
CA TYR A 286 -25.95 4.84 21.42
C TYR A 286 -24.44 5.05 21.45
N GLN A 287 -23.92 5.39 22.61
CA GLN A 287 -22.49 5.56 22.80
C GLN A 287 -22.05 5.11 24.20
N ALA A 288 -20.80 4.65 24.26
CA ALA A 288 -20.09 4.38 25.49
C ALA A 288 -18.69 4.98 25.45
N GLU A 289 -18.22 5.52 26.54
CA GLU A 289 -16.87 6.06 26.64
C GLU A 289 -16.06 5.27 27.67
N PHE A 290 -14.78 5.10 27.40
CA PHE A 290 -13.86 4.47 28.33
C PHE A 290 -12.48 5.11 28.23
N THR A 291 -11.62 4.80 29.20
CA THR A 291 -10.20 5.20 29.18
C THR A 291 -9.34 3.96 29.26
N ALA A 292 -8.31 3.91 28.47
CA ALA A 292 -7.30 2.86 28.50
C ALA A 292 -5.89 3.48 28.66
N ASP A 293 -5.00 2.74 29.29
CA ASP A 293 -3.58 3.08 29.40
C ASP A 293 -2.77 1.77 29.39
N GLU A 294 -2.61 1.24 28.19
CA GLU A 294 -1.82 0.05 27.95
C GLU A 294 -0.34 0.42 27.95
N GLY A 295 0.37 0.14 29.01
CA GLY A 295 1.83 0.20 29.03
C GLY A 295 2.46 -0.75 27.98
N PRO A 296 3.72 -1.15 28.12
CA PRO A 296 4.35 -2.16 27.27
C PRO A 296 3.73 -3.53 27.55
N LEU A 297 2.56 -3.78 26.96
CA LEU A 297 1.79 -5.00 27.14
C LEU A 297 2.25 -6.12 26.19
N PRO A 298 2.08 -7.38 26.63
CA PRO A 298 2.21 -8.51 25.72
C PRO A 298 1.15 -8.47 24.61
N VAL A 299 1.46 -9.09 23.50
CA VAL A 299 0.63 -9.20 22.30
C VAL A 299 -0.66 -9.95 22.57
N GLY A 300 -1.78 -9.50 22.02
CA GLY A 300 -3.06 -10.18 22.07
C GLY A 300 -4.15 -9.38 21.33
N PRO A 301 -5.16 -10.06 20.78
CA PRO A 301 -6.26 -9.39 20.11
C PRO A 301 -7.13 -8.58 21.07
N ILE A 302 -7.82 -7.58 20.52
CA ILE A 302 -8.94 -6.91 21.18
C ILE A 302 -10.23 -7.55 20.69
N ASP A 303 -11.12 -7.87 21.62
CA ASP A 303 -12.46 -8.43 21.42
C ASP A 303 -13.48 -7.34 21.73
N ALA A 304 -14.18 -6.87 20.70
CA ALA A 304 -15.35 -6.00 20.83
C ALA A 304 -16.61 -6.83 20.54
N GLY A 305 -17.57 -6.85 21.45
CA GLY A 305 -18.72 -7.72 21.34
C GLY A 305 -20.04 -7.07 21.72
N PHE A 306 -21.08 -7.51 21.05
CA PHE A 306 -22.49 -7.20 21.31
C PHE A 306 -23.23 -8.48 21.63
N SER A 307 -23.92 -8.51 22.76
CA SER A 307 -24.71 -9.69 23.11
C SER A 307 -26.11 -9.32 23.62
N VAL A 308 -27.07 -10.18 23.32
CA VAL A 308 -28.47 -10.01 23.70
C VAL A 308 -29.08 -11.34 24.08
N GLN A 309 -29.94 -11.29 25.09
CA GLN A 309 -30.78 -12.39 25.53
C GLN A 309 -32.16 -11.86 25.92
N GLY A 310 -33.22 -12.52 25.45
CA GLY A 310 -34.59 -12.13 25.78
C GLY A 310 -35.06 -10.84 25.08
N ALA A 311 -34.37 -10.45 24.01
CA ALA A 311 -34.81 -9.34 23.16
C ALA A 311 -34.40 -9.58 21.71
N SER A 312 -35.12 -8.97 20.78
CA SER A 312 -34.77 -8.85 19.37
C SER A 312 -34.51 -7.40 19.01
N LEU A 313 -33.55 -7.16 18.14
CA LEU A 313 -33.08 -5.81 17.83
C LEU A 313 -32.52 -5.71 16.41
N MET A 314 -32.28 -4.48 15.96
CA MET A 314 -31.42 -4.16 14.83
C MET A 314 -30.21 -3.37 15.29
N LEU A 315 -29.06 -3.59 14.65
CA LEU A 315 -27.77 -2.97 14.91
C LEU A 315 -27.12 -2.51 13.61
N ASP A 316 -26.52 -1.33 13.61
CA ASP A 316 -25.88 -0.75 12.45
C ASP A 316 -24.80 0.27 12.83
N ASP A 317 -23.94 0.64 11.88
CA ASP A 317 -23.01 1.76 11.93
C ASP A 317 -22.14 1.81 13.22
N VAL A 318 -21.35 0.76 13.44
CA VAL A 318 -20.46 0.66 14.62
C VAL A 318 -19.15 1.40 14.38
N ASP A 319 -18.79 2.28 15.29
CA ASP A 319 -17.55 3.05 15.26
C ASP A 319 -16.85 3.04 16.62
N LEU A 320 -15.54 2.78 16.63
CA LEU A 320 -14.68 2.83 17.80
C LEU A 320 -13.48 3.71 17.52
N GLU A 321 -13.45 4.89 18.10
CA GLU A 321 -12.36 5.84 17.86
C GLU A 321 -11.75 6.40 19.16
N GLN A 322 -10.48 6.77 19.07
CA GLN A 322 -9.83 7.56 20.13
C GLN A 322 -10.35 9.01 20.08
N THR A 323 -10.75 9.54 21.23
CA THR A 323 -11.16 10.94 21.37
C THR A 323 -10.05 11.78 21.99
N GLY A 324 -9.99 13.09 21.67
CA GLY A 324 -9.00 14.00 22.26
C GLY A 324 -7.60 13.93 21.64
N GLY A 325 -7.47 13.40 20.44
CA GLY A 325 -6.24 13.48 19.62
C GLY A 325 -5.97 14.88 19.06
N ASP A 326 -5.15 14.99 18.02
CA ASP A 326 -4.84 16.27 17.35
C ASP A 326 -6.12 16.93 16.82
N PRO A 327 -6.55 18.08 17.37
CA PRO A 327 -7.77 18.76 16.91
C PRO A 327 -7.66 19.29 15.47
N GLN A 328 -6.47 19.30 14.89
CA GLN A 328 -6.23 19.67 13.50
C GLN A 328 -6.31 18.47 12.54
N ASN A 329 -6.40 17.26 13.07
CA ASN A 329 -6.58 16.07 12.25
C ASN A 329 -8.06 15.85 11.95
N HIS A 330 -8.48 16.21 10.73
CA HIS A 330 -9.85 16.01 10.23
C HIS A 330 -9.96 14.79 9.31
N THR A 331 -8.90 13.99 9.19
CA THR A 331 -8.88 12.80 8.32
C THR A 331 -9.41 11.56 9.03
N ALA A 332 -9.70 10.52 8.27
CA ALA A 332 -10.03 9.19 8.80
C ALA A 332 -8.82 8.44 9.38
N PHE A 333 -7.63 9.05 9.35
CA PHE A 333 -6.38 8.43 9.77
C PHE A 333 -6.00 8.87 11.18
N ARG A 334 -5.32 8.00 11.90
CA ARG A 334 -4.77 8.28 13.21
C ARG A 334 -3.66 9.33 13.14
N ASP A 335 -3.44 10.02 14.27
CA ASP A 335 -2.48 11.12 14.36
C ASP A 335 -1.06 10.69 14.04
N GLU A 336 -0.67 9.46 14.38
CA GLU A 336 0.65 8.89 14.10
C GLU A 336 0.92 8.75 12.59
N VAL A 337 -0.13 8.47 11.81
CA VAL A 337 -0.03 8.40 10.34
C VAL A 337 0.22 9.79 9.76
N LEU A 338 -0.56 10.79 10.20
CA LEU A 338 -0.37 12.17 9.78
C LEU A 338 1.01 12.70 10.16
N GLN A 339 1.45 12.43 11.40
CA GLN A 339 2.76 12.84 11.86
C GLN A 339 3.87 12.24 11.00
N SER A 340 3.81 10.94 10.70
CA SER A 340 4.78 10.28 9.84
C SER A 340 4.79 10.87 8.43
N LEU A 341 3.61 11.12 7.84
CA LEU A 341 3.51 11.72 6.51
C LEU A 341 3.98 13.18 6.48
N ARG A 342 3.69 13.96 7.51
CA ARG A 342 4.22 15.33 7.64
C ARG A 342 5.74 15.36 7.81
N GLU A 343 6.32 14.35 8.46
CA GLU A 343 7.78 14.23 8.63
C GLU A 343 8.49 13.86 7.33
N ILE A 344 8.00 12.85 6.60
CA ILE A 344 8.58 12.44 5.32
C ILE A 344 8.27 13.45 4.21
N HIS A 345 7.16 14.17 4.33
CA HIS A 345 6.71 15.25 3.43
C HIS A 345 6.70 14.82 1.96
N PRO A 346 5.93 13.79 1.60
CA PRO A 346 5.95 13.23 0.25
C PRO A 346 5.41 14.22 -0.78
N GLY A 347 5.94 14.16 -2.00
CA GLY A 347 5.38 14.90 -3.14
C GLY A 347 4.11 14.25 -3.68
N VAL A 348 4.10 12.91 -3.70
CA VAL A 348 2.98 12.08 -4.15
C VAL A 348 2.70 10.99 -3.11
N LEU A 349 1.44 10.70 -2.90
CA LEU A 349 1.01 9.57 -2.06
C LEU A 349 0.21 8.61 -2.94
N ARG A 350 0.60 7.33 -2.98
CA ARG A 350 -0.06 6.31 -3.80
C ARG A 350 -0.94 5.41 -2.94
N LEU A 351 -2.22 5.29 -3.32
CA LEU A 351 -3.17 4.35 -2.75
C LEU A 351 -3.23 3.09 -3.60
N MET A 352 -2.61 2.05 -3.10
CA MET A 352 -2.80 0.69 -3.56
C MET A 352 -3.13 -0.16 -2.34
N SER A 353 -4.35 -0.65 -2.29
CA SER A 353 -4.88 -1.47 -1.20
C SER A 353 -4.93 -2.94 -1.62
N GLY A 354 -3.90 -3.38 -2.31
CA GLY A 354 -3.77 -4.78 -2.70
C GLY A 354 -5.03 -5.36 -3.32
N HIS A 355 -5.53 -6.39 -2.71
CA HIS A 355 -6.59 -7.22 -3.27
C HIS A 355 -7.99 -6.62 -3.10
N ALA A 356 -8.23 -5.96 -1.99
CA ALA A 356 -9.55 -5.44 -1.65
C ALA A 356 -10.00 -4.33 -2.61
N GLN A 357 -9.13 -3.38 -2.90
CA GLN A 357 -9.42 -2.26 -3.79
C GLN A 357 -9.63 -2.74 -5.23
N LEU A 358 -8.74 -3.62 -5.71
CA LEU A 358 -8.76 -4.09 -7.09
C LEU A 358 -9.98 -4.97 -7.38
N GLY A 359 -10.40 -5.82 -6.45
CA GLY A 359 -11.59 -6.66 -6.56
C GLY A 359 -12.92 -5.95 -6.36
N SER A 360 -12.92 -4.61 -6.23
CA SER A 360 -14.11 -3.81 -5.95
C SER A 360 -14.58 -3.00 -7.17
N THR A 361 -15.67 -2.25 -6.99
CA THR A 361 -16.16 -1.28 -7.96
C THR A 361 -15.80 0.14 -7.55
N VAL A 362 -15.74 1.05 -8.51
CA VAL A 362 -15.52 2.47 -8.22
C VAL A 362 -16.60 3.03 -7.29
N ASN A 363 -17.84 2.64 -7.47
CA ASN A 363 -18.94 3.08 -6.61
C ASN A 363 -18.73 2.64 -5.16
N ASN A 364 -18.25 1.42 -4.93
CA ASN A 364 -17.93 0.94 -3.58
C ASN A 364 -16.72 1.68 -2.98
N LEU A 365 -15.72 2.00 -3.80
CA LEU A 365 -14.56 2.79 -3.36
C LEU A 365 -14.91 4.25 -3.05
N LEU A 366 -16.00 4.77 -3.61
CA LEU A 366 -16.54 6.11 -3.34
C LEU A 366 -17.60 6.13 -2.23
N ALA A 367 -18.08 4.96 -1.78
CA ALA A 367 -19.07 4.87 -0.71
C ALA A 367 -18.48 5.35 0.64
N PRO A 368 -19.30 5.85 1.54
CA PRO A 368 -18.86 6.20 2.89
C PRO A 368 -18.36 4.96 3.65
N PRO A 369 -17.48 5.10 4.65
CA PRO A 369 -16.81 3.97 5.32
C PRO A 369 -17.76 2.89 5.85
N LEU A 370 -18.85 3.29 6.51
CA LEU A 370 -19.82 2.37 7.10
C LEU A 370 -20.78 1.75 6.06
N GLY A 371 -20.85 2.30 4.84
CA GLY A 371 -21.66 1.78 3.74
C GLY A 371 -20.92 0.95 2.70
N ARG A 372 -19.65 0.60 2.92
CA ARG A 372 -18.85 -0.18 1.97
C ARG A 372 -19.15 -1.67 2.06
N GLN A 373 -19.40 -2.27 0.89
CA GLN A 373 -19.48 -3.71 0.76
C GLN A 373 -18.09 -4.34 0.88
N ARG A 374 -18.00 -5.50 1.48
CA ARG A 374 -16.78 -6.29 1.53
C ARG A 374 -16.48 -6.89 0.15
N PRO A 375 -15.34 -6.63 -0.46
CA PRO A 375 -14.95 -7.28 -1.70
C PRO A 375 -14.52 -8.71 -1.43
N GLY A 376 -15.03 -9.62 -2.24
CA GLY A 376 -14.53 -10.98 -2.35
C GLY A 376 -13.41 -10.99 -3.38
N PHE A 377 -12.29 -11.63 -3.05
CA PHE A 377 -11.16 -11.62 -3.92
C PHE A 377 -10.90 -12.97 -4.61
N SER A 378 -10.05 -12.89 -5.59
CA SER A 378 -9.63 -13.87 -6.56
C SER A 378 -8.96 -15.12 -5.99
N THR A 379 -8.40 -15.87 -6.83
CA THR A 379 -7.91 -17.23 -6.82
C THR A 379 -7.13 -17.70 -5.60
N TRP A 380 -6.30 -16.89 -4.97
CA TRP A 380 -5.54 -17.30 -3.80
C TRP A 380 -6.07 -16.71 -2.48
N MET A 381 -6.90 -15.68 -2.59
CA MET A 381 -7.62 -15.10 -1.46
C MET A 381 -9.08 -15.57 -1.50
N THR A 382 -9.38 -16.63 -0.78
CA THR A 382 -10.74 -17.15 -0.63
C THR A 382 -11.52 -16.47 0.48
N THR A 383 -10.87 -15.57 1.22
CA THR A 383 -11.43 -14.81 2.32
C THR A 383 -11.94 -13.48 1.85
N MET A 384 -13.00 -12.97 2.51
CA MET A 384 -13.48 -11.62 2.33
C MET A 384 -12.44 -10.63 2.85
N GLU A 385 -12.25 -9.56 2.11
CA GLU A 385 -11.43 -8.43 2.50
C GLU A 385 -12.31 -7.25 2.95
N ASP A 386 -11.70 -6.25 3.55
CA ASP A 386 -12.36 -5.01 3.96
C ASP A 386 -11.68 -3.81 3.27
N ILE A 387 -12.45 -2.75 3.03
CA ILE A 387 -11.92 -1.49 2.48
C ILE A 387 -12.06 -0.40 3.55
N PRO A 388 -11.15 -0.31 4.50
CA PRO A 388 -11.21 0.71 5.55
C PRO A 388 -10.93 2.12 5.03
N VAL A 389 -10.19 2.23 3.93
CA VAL A 389 -9.85 3.49 3.26
C VAL A 389 -10.34 3.43 1.81
N GLY A 390 -11.25 4.30 1.47
CA GLY A 390 -11.67 4.53 0.09
C GLY A 390 -11.04 5.78 -0.52
N ILE A 391 -11.49 6.11 -1.72
CA ILE A 391 -10.99 7.29 -2.44
C ILE A 391 -11.25 8.60 -1.69
N PRO A 392 -12.43 8.83 -1.06
CA PRO A 392 -12.70 10.07 -0.33
C PRO A 392 -11.70 10.33 0.81
N GLU A 393 -11.48 9.33 1.69
CA GLU A 393 -10.59 9.45 2.84
C GLU A 393 -9.14 9.65 2.39
N PHE A 394 -8.74 8.96 1.34
CA PHE A 394 -7.41 9.10 0.75
C PHE A 394 -7.15 10.50 0.21
N LEU A 395 -8.11 11.07 -0.52
CA LEU A 395 -8.01 12.43 -1.06
C LEU A 395 -7.93 13.49 0.04
N GLU A 396 -8.70 13.32 1.14
CA GLU A 396 -8.58 14.20 2.30
C GLU A 396 -7.20 14.07 2.97
N LEU A 397 -6.66 12.87 3.08
CA LEU A 397 -5.30 12.66 3.58
C LEU A 397 -4.26 13.38 2.72
N CYS A 398 -4.30 13.19 1.40
CA CYS A 398 -3.39 13.88 0.47
C CYS A 398 -3.46 15.39 0.61
N ARG A 399 -4.68 15.95 0.72
CA ARG A 399 -4.89 17.39 0.91
C ARG A 399 -4.28 17.88 2.24
N GLU A 400 -4.46 17.11 3.30
CA GLU A 400 -3.98 17.46 4.64
C GLU A 400 -2.45 17.45 4.74
N VAL A 401 -1.79 16.51 4.06
CA VAL A 401 -0.33 16.40 4.06
C VAL A 401 0.36 17.17 2.92
N GLY A 402 -0.43 17.72 1.99
CA GLY A 402 0.09 18.50 0.85
C GLY A 402 0.77 17.63 -0.22
N ALA A 403 0.33 16.39 -0.41
CA ALA A 403 0.80 15.48 -1.44
C ALA A 403 -0.19 15.40 -2.61
N GLU A 404 0.31 15.16 -3.83
CA GLU A 404 -0.53 14.85 -4.99
C GLU A 404 -1.03 13.40 -4.87
N PRO A 405 -2.32 13.12 -5.18
CA PRO A 405 -2.86 11.77 -5.05
C PRO A 405 -2.55 10.90 -6.28
N TRP A 406 -2.16 9.66 -6.02
CA TRP A 406 -2.03 8.61 -7.03
C TRP A 406 -2.97 7.44 -6.65
N ILE A 407 -4.03 7.29 -7.43
CA ILE A 407 -5.09 6.29 -7.20
C ILE A 407 -4.89 5.11 -8.14
N VAL A 408 -4.76 3.92 -7.59
CA VAL A 408 -4.82 2.68 -8.39
C VAL A 408 -6.29 2.29 -8.55
N ALA A 409 -6.80 2.37 -9.76
CA ALA A 409 -8.16 1.98 -10.10
C ALA A 409 -8.23 0.49 -10.50
N PRO A 410 -9.36 -0.21 -10.25
CA PRO A 410 -9.51 -1.60 -10.69
C PRO A 410 -9.26 -1.79 -12.18
N THR A 411 -8.50 -2.81 -12.58
CA THR A 411 -8.27 -3.16 -14.00
C THR A 411 -9.58 -3.40 -14.74
N ALA A 412 -10.56 -3.96 -14.03
CA ALA A 412 -11.91 -4.22 -14.53
C ALA A 412 -12.80 -2.98 -14.57
N MET A 413 -12.33 -1.79 -14.15
CA MET A 413 -13.13 -0.54 -14.13
C MET A 413 -13.78 -0.26 -15.48
N SER A 414 -15.11 -0.30 -15.55
CA SER A 414 -15.85 -0.03 -16.78
C SER A 414 -15.72 1.42 -17.27
N ALA A 415 -16.10 1.67 -18.53
CA ALA A 415 -16.13 3.04 -19.06
C ALA A 415 -17.08 3.96 -18.29
N ASP A 416 -18.17 3.42 -17.74
CA ASP A 416 -19.14 4.17 -16.93
C ASP A 416 -18.56 4.51 -15.55
N GLU A 417 -17.88 3.56 -14.92
CA GLU A 417 -17.16 3.81 -13.68
C GLU A 417 -16.04 4.84 -13.88
N ALA A 418 -15.31 4.77 -15.00
CA ALA A 418 -14.28 5.77 -15.33
C ALA A 418 -14.87 7.17 -15.48
N ARG A 419 -16.05 7.31 -16.10
CA ARG A 419 -16.77 8.60 -16.18
C ARG A 419 -17.20 9.07 -14.79
N THR A 420 -17.75 8.18 -13.97
CA THR A 420 -18.16 8.51 -12.60
C THR A 420 -16.97 9.00 -11.77
N LEU A 421 -15.84 8.31 -11.84
CA LEU A 421 -14.60 8.72 -11.14
C LEU A 421 -14.10 10.10 -11.62
N ALA A 422 -14.04 10.31 -12.94
CA ALA A 422 -13.64 11.60 -13.52
C ALA A 422 -14.54 12.75 -13.05
N GLN A 423 -15.87 12.50 -13.02
CA GLN A 423 -16.83 13.48 -12.52
C GLN A 423 -16.76 13.68 -11.01
N TYR A 424 -16.49 12.61 -10.24
CA TYR A 424 -16.25 12.71 -8.80
C TYR A 424 -15.04 13.61 -8.50
N LEU A 425 -13.99 13.50 -9.28
CA LEU A 425 -12.77 14.26 -9.08
C LEU A 425 -12.87 15.71 -9.61
N SER A 426 -13.52 15.94 -10.74
CA SER A 426 -13.48 17.23 -11.43
C SER A 426 -14.85 17.83 -11.75
N GLY A 427 -15.93 17.05 -11.73
CA GLY A 427 -17.27 17.51 -12.11
C GLY A 427 -17.95 18.37 -11.04
N GLY A 428 -18.85 19.24 -11.48
CA GLY A 428 -19.73 19.99 -10.56
C GLY A 428 -20.83 19.11 -9.95
N PRO A 429 -21.55 19.59 -8.92
CA PRO A 429 -22.59 18.84 -8.21
C PRO A 429 -23.75 18.33 -9.09
N ALA A 430 -23.93 18.90 -10.28
CA ALA A 430 -24.96 18.47 -11.23
C ALA A 430 -24.57 17.21 -12.05
N THR A 431 -23.31 16.79 -12.02
CA THR A 431 -22.85 15.56 -12.67
C THR A 431 -23.06 14.35 -11.74
N PRO A 432 -23.28 13.11 -12.24
CA PRO A 432 -23.45 11.95 -11.40
C PRO A 432 -22.33 11.76 -10.34
N GLY A 433 -21.07 11.76 -10.74
CA GLY A 433 -19.95 11.65 -9.80
C GLY A 433 -19.82 12.85 -8.87
N GLY A 434 -20.04 14.07 -9.38
CA GLY A 434 -20.05 15.30 -8.56
C GLY A 434 -21.17 15.34 -7.54
N ALA A 435 -22.32 14.74 -7.84
CA ALA A 435 -23.45 14.60 -6.91
C ALA A 435 -23.10 13.66 -5.74
N ILE A 436 -22.40 12.55 -6.00
CA ILE A 436 -21.89 11.65 -4.95
C ILE A 436 -20.98 12.43 -3.98
N ARG A 437 -20.02 13.17 -4.51
CA ARG A 437 -19.10 13.98 -3.71
C ARG A 437 -19.84 15.08 -2.92
N ALA A 438 -20.78 15.78 -3.56
CA ALA A 438 -21.55 16.84 -2.91
C ALA A 438 -22.48 16.30 -1.82
N GLY A 439 -23.08 15.12 -2.04
CA GLY A 439 -23.87 14.40 -1.04
C GLY A 439 -23.07 13.98 0.19
N ALA A 440 -21.77 13.72 0.01
CA ALA A 440 -20.81 13.48 1.10
C ALA A 440 -20.28 14.79 1.77
N GLY A 441 -20.88 15.94 1.49
CA GLY A 441 -20.54 17.21 2.14
C GLY A 441 -19.47 18.05 1.42
N ARG A 442 -18.96 17.60 0.26
CA ARG A 442 -17.93 18.33 -0.50
C ARG A 442 -18.45 18.73 -1.89
N PRO A 443 -19.01 19.92 -2.07
CA PRO A 443 -19.48 20.36 -3.40
C PRO A 443 -18.34 20.73 -4.36
N GLU A 444 -17.16 21.15 -3.88
CA GLU A 444 -16.03 21.59 -4.71
C GLU A 444 -15.28 20.41 -5.32
N PRO A 445 -14.88 20.49 -6.60
CA PRO A 445 -14.03 19.50 -7.25
C PRO A 445 -12.68 19.32 -6.56
N TRP A 446 -12.18 18.10 -6.53
CA TRP A 446 -10.85 17.78 -6.01
C TRP A 446 -9.73 18.39 -6.84
N THR A 447 -9.93 18.59 -8.12
CA THR A 447 -8.99 19.30 -9.00
C THR A 447 -8.70 20.75 -8.56
N ASN A 448 -9.50 21.33 -7.66
CA ASN A 448 -9.19 22.60 -7.02
C ASN A 448 -8.13 22.48 -5.92
N SER A 449 -7.94 21.30 -5.35
CA SER A 449 -7.01 21.05 -4.25
C SER A 449 -5.64 20.57 -4.72
N PHE A 450 -5.55 19.96 -5.90
CA PHE A 450 -4.36 19.33 -6.43
C PHE A 450 -3.91 19.92 -7.76
N LYS A 451 -2.60 19.94 -8.00
CA LYS A 451 -2.03 20.32 -9.30
C LYS A 451 -2.16 19.18 -10.29
N SER A 452 -1.95 17.95 -9.83
CA SER A 452 -2.09 16.71 -10.58
C SER A 452 -2.82 15.66 -9.77
N ILE A 453 -3.53 14.76 -10.44
CA ILE A 453 -4.13 13.54 -9.87
C ILE A 453 -3.74 12.38 -10.79
N HIS A 454 -3.02 11.42 -10.26
CA HIS A 454 -2.58 10.24 -11.00
C HIS A 454 -3.65 9.15 -10.91
N ILE A 455 -4.02 8.56 -12.06
CA ILE A 455 -4.96 7.44 -12.16
C ILE A 455 -4.27 6.28 -12.86
N GLU A 456 -3.90 5.28 -12.10
CA GLU A 456 -3.29 4.06 -12.60
C GLU A 456 -4.35 2.99 -12.83
N LEU A 457 -4.33 2.31 -13.99
CA LEU A 457 -5.27 1.24 -14.28
C LEU A 457 -4.70 -0.12 -13.87
N GLY A 458 -5.14 -0.62 -12.73
CA GLY A 458 -4.68 -1.87 -12.13
C GLY A 458 -3.26 -1.78 -11.56
N ASN A 459 -2.91 -2.70 -10.68
CA ASN A 459 -1.57 -2.87 -10.13
C ASN A 459 -0.94 -4.11 -10.75
N GLU A 460 0.28 -3.98 -11.32
CA GLU A 460 1.04 -5.12 -11.85
C GLU A 460 0.18 -6.11 -12.65
N THR A 461 -0.59 -5.61 -13.62
CA THR A 461 -1.56 -6.41 -14.38
C THR A 461 -0.94 -7.62 -15.11
N TRP A 462 0.37 -7.66 -15.21
CA TRP A 462 1.16 -8.76 -15.73
C TRP A 462 1.43 -9.87 -14.70
N ASN A 463 1.29 -9.58 -13.41
CA ASN A 463 1.67 -10.47 -12.32
C ASN A 463 0.49 -11.38 -11.93
N SER A 464 0.69 -12.69 -12.06
CA SER A 464 -0.34 -13.68 -11.75
C SER A 464 -0.73 -13.73 -10.26
N ILE A 465 0.04 -13.11 -9.37
CA ILE A 465 -0.31 -13.00 -7.96
C ILE A 465 -1.59 -12.17 -7.76
N PHE A 466 -1.87 -11.22 -8.67
CA PHE A 466 -3.10 -10.44 -8.69
C PHE A 466 -4.17 -11.08 -9.59
N SER A 467 -4.24 -12.41 -9.62
CA SER A 467 -5.21 -13.15 -10.41
C SER A 467 -6.65 -12.66 -10.14
N GLY A 468 -7.42 -12.44 -11.19
CA GLY A 468 -8.71 -11.76 -11.12
C GLY A 468 -8.67 -10.28 -11.50
N GLU A 469 -7.49 -9.66 -11.46
CA GLU A 469 -7.20 -8.32 -11.99
C GLU A 469 -6.14 -8.35 -13.11
N THR A 470 -5.65 -9.55 -13.47
CA THR A 470 -4.55 -9.75 -14.43
C THR A 470 -5.03 -9.71 -15.87
N ILE A 471 -4.39 -8.88 -16.67
CA ILE A 471 -4.36 -8.92 -18.15
C ILE A 471 -2.89 -9.02 -18.54
N ASP A 472 -2.38 -10.24 -18.67
CA ASP A 472 -0.97 -10.53 -18.89
C ASP A 472 -0.50 -10.32 -20.35
N ASP A 473 -1.42 -10.12 -21.29
CA ASP A 473 -1.14 -9.70 -22.66
C ASP A 473 -1.00 -8.16 -22.71
N PRO A 474 0.18 -7.61 -23.03
CA PRO A 474 0.42 -6.16 -23.02
C PRO A 474 -0.42 -5.40 -24.06
N ASP A 475 -0.74 -6.03 -25.20
CA ASP A 475 -1.56 -5.41 -26.24
C ASP A 475 -3.01 -5.29 -25.78
N ALA A 476 -3.55 -6.36 -25.17
CA ALA A 476 -4.91 -6.36 -24.60
C ALA A 476 -5.03 -5.35 -23.44
N TYR A 477 -4.03 -5.33 -22.54
CA TYR A 477 -3.98 -4.36 -21.46
C TYR A 477 -3.90 -2.91 -22.00
N GLY A 478 -3.04 -2.67 -22.99
CA GLY A 478 -2.93 -1.34 -23.63
C GLY A 478 -4.24 -0.89 -24.28
N ARG A 479 -4.90 -1.77 -25.07
CA ARG A 479 -6.22 -1.46 -25.67
C ARG A 479 -7.30 -1.21 -24.60
N ARG A 480 -7.25 -1.98 -23.52
CA ARG A 480 -8.14 -1.79 -22.36
C ARG A 480 -7.94 -0.43 -21.73
N ALA A 481 -6.70 -0.09 -21.39
CA ALA A 481 -6.33 1.20 -20.79
C ALA A 481 -6.75 2.37 -21.71
N ASP A 482 -6.50 2.29 -22.99
CA ASP A 482 -6.91 3.34 -23.94
C ASP A 482 -8.42 3.61 -23.91
N ARG A 483 -9.25 2.57 -23.90
CA ARG A 483 -10.72 2.73 -23.83
C ARG A 483 -11.16 3.38 -22.53
N VAL A 484 -10.63 2.93 -21.41
CA VAL A 484 -10.96 3.46 -20.07
C VAL A 484 -10.52 4.92 -19.96
N PHE A 485 -9.30 5.23 -20.36
CA PHE A 485 -8.73 6.57 -20.29
C PHE A 485 -9.42 7.57 -21.22
N ARG A 486 -9.86 7.14 -22.41
CA ARG A 486 -10.71 7.99 -23.27
C ARG A 486 -12.05 8.31 -22.62
N ALA A 487 -12.68 7.32 -21.98
CA ALA A 487 -13.95 7.53 -21.28
C ALA A 487 -13.77 8.48 -20.09
N PHE A 488 -12.69 8.32 -19.34
CA PHE A 488 -12.31 9.21 -18.23
C PHE A 488 -12.11 10.63 -18.72
N ARG A 489 -11.25 10.86 -19.73
CA ARG A 489 -10.95 12.19 -20.29
C ARG A 489 -12.17 12.89 -20.85
N ALA A 490 -13.07 12.13 -21.48
CA ALA A 490 -14.30 12.69 -22.06
C ALA A 490 -15.27 13.23 -20.98
N ALA A 491 -15.16 12.74 -19.75
CA ALA A 491 -15.99 13.15 -18.61
C ALA A 491 -15.29 14.14 -17.66
N ALA A 492 -13.97 14.23 -17.70
CA ALA A 492 -13.19 15.15 -16.89
C ALA A 492 -13.39 16.60 -17.32
N VAL A 493 -13.61 17.50 -16.35
CA VAL A 493 -13.77 18.93 -16.60
C VAL A 493 -12.45 19.61 -16.95
N ASP A 494 -11.35 19.18 -16.30
CA ASP A 494 -9.99 19.67 -16.59
C ASP A 494 -9.05 18.48 -16.84
N PRO A 495 -9.05 17.91 -18.06
CA PRO A 495 -8.26 16.73 -18.36
C PRO A 495 -6.75 16.91 -18.17
N ALA A 496 -6.23 18.14 -18.20
CA ALA A 496 -4.81 18.43 -18.02
C ALA A 496 -4.33 18.22 -16.57
N LYS A 497 -5.25 18.18 -15.62
CA LYS A 497 -4.99 17.88 -14.21
C LYS A 497 -4.77 16.38 -13.92
N PHE A 498 -4.94 15.52 -14.92
CA PHE A 498 -4.88 14.07 -14.72
C PHE A 498 -3.69 13.46 -15.46
N ASP A 499 -2.91 12.71 -14.71
CA ASP A 499 -1.91 11.80 -15.24
C ASP A 499 -2.51 10.39 -15.30
N LEU A 500 -2.71 9.86 -16.49
CA LEU A 500 -3.29 8.54 -16.74
C LEU A 500 -2.17 7.54 -16.95
N VAL A 501 -1.99 6.62 -15.99
CA VAL A 501 -0.81 5.78 -15.84
C VAL A 501 -1.11 4.34 -16.24
N VAL A 502 -0.25 3.75 -17.07
CA VAL A 502 -0.22 2.30 -17.33
C VAL A 502 0.97 1.66 -16.64
N GLY A 503 0.75 0.46 -16.06
CA GLY A 503 1.80 -0.33 -15.43
C GLY A 503 2.67 -1.07 -16.44
N GLY A 504 4.00 -1.04 -16.24
CA GLY A 504 5.00 -1.83 -16.92
C GLY A 504 5.76 -2.74 -15.95
N GLN A 505 6.61 -3.61 -16.48
CA GLN A 505 7.45 -4.50 -15.72
C GLN A 505 8.91 -4.07 -15.83
N ALA A 506 9.55 -3.71 -14.71
CA ALA A 506 10.93 -3.21 -14.72
C ALA A 506 11.92 -4.18 -15.37
N ALA A 507 11.81 -5.48 -15.06
CA ALA A 507 12.67 -6.53 -15.62
C ALA A 507 12.38 -6.87 -17.09
N ASN A 508 11.29 -6.33 -17.69
CA ASN A 508 10.89 -6.63 -19.06
C ASN A 508 10.44 -5.36 -19.80
N PRO A 509 11.39 -4.53 -20.27
CA PRO A 509 11.09 -3.28 -20.99
C PRO A 509 10.21 -3.46 -22.23
N TRP A 510 10.33 -4.60 -22.93
CA TRP A 510 9.50 -4.92 -24.09
C TRP A 510 8.01 -4.80 -23.76
N ARG A 511 7.57 -5.29 -22.60
CA ARG A 511 6.16 -5.25 -22.19
C ARG A 511 5.64 -3.81 -22.09
N GLY A 512 6.40 -2.91 -21.46
CA GLY A 512 6.04 -1.49 -21.35
C GLY A 512 5.92 -0.84 -22.73
N GLY A 513 6.88 -1.11 -23.62
CA GLY A 513 6.86 -0.62 -24.99
C GLY A 513 5.64 -1.10 -25.80
N GLU A 514 5.27 -2.40 -25.70
CA GLU A 514 4.05 -2.91 -26.34
C GLU A 514 2.80 -2.27 -25.76
N THR A 515 2.67 -2.19 -24.44
CA THR A 515 1.51 -1.54 -23.79
C THR A 515 1.32 -0.11 -24.28
N LEU A 516 2.39 0.69 -24.37
CA LEU A 516 2.31 2.08 -24.86
C LEU A 516 1.82 2.22 -26.30
N LYS A 517 2.15 1.26 -27.18
CA LYS A 517 1.66 1.27 -28.59
C LYS A 517 0.13 1.21 -28.65
N PHE A 518 -0.49 0.48 -27.73
CA PHE A 518 -1.94 0.26 -27.69
C PHE A 518 -2.68 1.15 -26.70
N ALA A 519 -1.96 1.96 -25.90
CA ALA A 519 -2.52 2.91 -24.93
C ALA A 519 -2.21 4.38 -25.28
N PRO A 520 -2.57 4.90 -26.47
CA PRO A 520 -2.26 6.28 -26.85
C PRO A 520 -2.94 7.34 -25.95
N ALA A 521 -3.94 6.98 -25.17
CA ALA A 521 -4.54 7.87 -24.18
C ALA A 521 -3.78 7.92 -22.84
N ALA A 522 -2.80 7.07 -22.58
CA ALA A 522 -1.96 7.17 -21.38
C ALA A 522 -1.04 8.39 -21.42
N ASN A 523 -0.74 8.97 -20.26
CA ASN A 523 0.26 10.01 -20.08
C ASN A 523 1.62 9.40 -19.69
N SER A 524 1.58 8.38 -18.83
CA SER A 524 2.76 7.84 -18.18
C SER A 524 2.80 6.30 -18.23
N LEU A 525 4.02 5.77 -18.29
CA LEU A 525 4.34 4.36 -17.97
C LEU A 525 5.00 4.34 -16.61
N ALA A 526 4.54 3.46 -15.72
CA ALA A 526 5.17 3.29 -14.42
C ALA A 526 5.71 1.87 -14.23
N ILE A 527 6.84 1.74 -13.52
CA ILE A 527 7.54 0.48 -13.27
C ILE A 527 7.87 0.32 -11.78
N ALA A 528 8.27 -0.89 -11.35
CA ALA A 528 8.72 -1.18 -9.99
C ALA A 528 10.17 -1.73 -10.00
N PRO A 529 11.19 -0.87 -9.98
CA PRO A 529 12.58 -1.26 -10.06
C PRO A 529 13.15 -1.62 -8.67
N TYR A 530 12.63 -2.68 -8.05
CA TYR A 530 13.11 -3.18 -6.77
C TYR A 530 14.58 -3.59 -6.82
N LEU A 531 15.26 -3.49 -5.66
CA LEU A 531 16.64 -3.87 -5.47
C LEU A 531 16.76 -5.22 -4.74
N MET A 532 17.85 -5.95 -4.98
CA MET A 532 18.29 -7.08 -4.17
C MET A 532 17.26 -8.20 -4.03
N HIS A 533 16.85 -8.82 -5.13
CA HIS A 533 15.89 -9.93 -5.11
C HIS A 533 16.48 -11.21 -4.52
N SER A 534 17.71 -11.56 -4.89
CA SER A 534 18.33 -12.85 -4.54
C SER A 534 19.58 -12.67 -3.68
N ILE A 535 19.53 -13.19 -2.45
CA ILE A 535 20.63 -13.11 -1.48
C ILE A 535 21.27 -14.49 -1.31
N THR A 536 22.54 -14.61 -1.76
CA THR A 536 23.31 -15.86 -1.76
C THR A 536 24.66 -15.74 -1.07
N GLN A 537 25.16 -14.50 -0.79
CA GLN A 537 26.45 -14.21 -0.19
C GLN A 537 26.29 -13.23 0.97
N TRP A 538 26.79 -13.58 2.17
CA TRP A 538 26.61 -12.76 3.39
C TRP A 538 27.69 -12.98 4.46
N ALA A 539 28.86 -13.52 4.10
CA ALA A 539 29.88 -13.84 5.10
C ALA A 539 30.52 -12.60 5.78
N ASN A 540 30.46 -11.45 5.11
CA ASN A 540 30.93 -10.17 5.63
C ASN A 540 30.11 -9.02 5.00
N ASP A 541 30.37 -7.80 5.45
CA ASP A 541 29.64 -6.61 4.99
C ASP A 541 29.86 -6.30 3.50
N ASP A 542 31.05 -6.56 2.95
CA ASP A 542 31.32 -6.37 1.52
C ASP A 542 30.47 -7.30 0.65
N GLN A 543 30.30 -8.55 1.06
CA GLN A 543 29.45 -9.50 0.34
C GLN A 543 27.95 -9.17 0.48
N LEU A 544 27.52 -8.69 1.64
CA LEU A 544 26.11 -8.41 1.88
C LEU A 544 25.68 -7.05 1.34
N TYR A 545 26.44 -6.00 1.61
CA TYR A 545 26.09 -4.62 1.29
C TYR A 545 26.80 -4.07 0.04
N GLY A 546 27.95 -4.60 -0.36
CA GLY A 546 28.68 -4.13 -1.54
C GLY A 546 27.83 -4.16 -2.81
N PRO A 547 27.17 -5.31 -3.15
CA PRO A 547 26.25 -5.37 -4.28
C PRO A 547 25.10 -4.35 -4.18
N LEU A 548 24.52 -4.16 -2.99
CA LEU A 548 23.47 -3.17 -2.76
C LEU A 548 23.93 -1.74 -3.04
N MET A 549 25.16 -1.38 -2.68
CA MET A 549 25.72 -0.05 -2.96
C MET A 549 26.02 0.18 -4.46
N ALA A 550 26.31 -0.88 -5.22
CA ALA A 550 26.60 -0.82 -6.65
C ALA A 550 25.35 -0.90 -7.53
N GLN A 551 24.30 -1.58 -7.06
CA GLN A 551 23.11 -1.88 -7.85
C GLN A 551 22.37 -0.63 -8.39
N PRO A 552 22.24 0.49 -7.65
CA PRO A 552 21.62 1.72 -8.18
C PRO A 552 22.32 2.24 -9.45
N GLU A 553 23.67 2.17 -9.49
CA GLU A 553 24.41 2.58 -10.68
C GLU A 553 24.26 1.58 -11.83
N GLN A 554 24.23 0.29 -11.53
CA GLN A 554 23.98 -0.74 -12.54
C GLN A 554 22.57 -0.60 -13.15
N MET A 555 21.54 -0.46 -12.31
CA MET A 555 20.16 -0.36 -12.77
C MET A 555 19.89 0.91 -13.59
N ALA A 556 20.48 2.05 -13.22
CA ALA A 556 20.34 3.25 -14.02
C ALA A 556 20.97 3.11 -15.42
N ARG A 557 22.09 2.39 -15.53
CA ARG A 557 22.67 2.07 -16.85
C ARG A 557 21.75 1.14 -17.66
N ASP A 558 21.06 0.19 -17.00
CA ASP A 558 20.14 -0.75 -17.64
C ASP A 558 18.74 -0.10 -17.88
N GLY A 559 18.33 0.82 -17.03
CA GLY A 559 17.02 1.48 -17.03
C GLY A 559 16.79 2.48 -18.17
N ILE A 560 17.84 2.93 -18.82
CA ILE A 560 17.78 3.88 -19.95
C ILE A 560 16.84 3.41 -21.08
N VAL A 561 16.58 2.09 -21.17
CA VAL A 561 15.64 1.52 -22.14
C VAL A 561 14.22 1.96 -21.88
N HIS A 562 13.75 1.97 -20.63
CA HIS A 562 12.42 2.46 -20.28
C HIS A 562 12.28 3.96 -20.54
N GLY A 563 13.29 4.75 -20.14
CA GLY A 563 13.34 6.19 -20.41
C GLY A 563 13.29 6.49 -21.91
N ALA A 564 14.05 5.78 -22.71
CA ALA A 564 14.03 5.93 -24.16
C ALA A 564 12.66 5.56 -24.77
N GLN A 565 12.06 4.44 -24.36
CA GLN A 565 10.73 4.01 -24.85
C GLN A 565 9.63 5.01 -24.52
N THR A 566 9.63 5.57 -23.32
CA THR A 566 8.63 6.58 -22.91
C THR A 566 8.84 7.89 -23.66
N ALA A 567 10.09 8.32 -23.83
CA ALA A 567 10.44 9.50 -24.60
C ALA A 567 10.03 9.37 -26.07
N ASP A 568 10.33 8.23 -26.72
CA ASP A 568 9.94 7.93 -28.10
C ASP A 568 8.41 7.92 -28.28
N ALA A 569 7.67 7.45 -27.27
CA ALA A 569 6.22 7.45 -27.26
C ALA A 569 5.63 8.83 -26.91
N GLY A 570 6.45 9.82 -26.53
CA GLY A 570 6.00 11.12 -26.01
C GLY A 570 5.25 10.98 -24.67
N ARG A 571 5.69 10.08 -23.79
CA ARG A 571 5.12 9.77 -22.47
C ARG A 571 6.14 10.04 -21.38
N GLN A 572 5.69 10.05 -20.13
CA GLN A 572 6.55 10.16 -18.95
C GLN A 572 6.85 8.78 -18.37
N LEU A 573 8.03 8.64 -17.75
CA LEU A 573 8.38 7.49 -16.94
C LEU A 573 8.14 7.83 -15.47
N ALA A 574 7.52 6.89 -14.73
CA ALA A 574 7.32 6.97 -13.30
C ALA A 574 7.68 5.63 -12.63
N VAL A 575 7.82 5.66 -11.31
CA VAL A 575 8.06 4.48 -10.48
C VAL A 575 6.93 4.35 -9.47
N TYR A 576 6.10 3.31 -9.61
CA TYR A 576 4.97 3.12 -8.70
C TYR A 576 5.39 2.45 -7.38
N GLU A 577 6.48 1.68 -7.36
CA GLU A 577 7.02 1.02 -6.17
C GLU A 577 8.54 0.85 -6.27
N VAL A 578 9.25 1.15 -5.20
CA VAL A 578 10.68 0.87 -5.06
C VAL A 578 11.04 0.58 -3.63
N ASN A 579 11.82 -0.47 -3.39
CA ASN A 579 12.46 -0.84 -2.13
C ASN A 579 13.39 -2.04 -2.40
N LEU A 580 13.86 -2.75 -1.37
CA LEU A 580 14.47 -4.05 -1.51
C LEU A 580 13.38 -5.13 -1.63
N HIS A 581 13.61 -6.14 -2.46
CA HIS A 581 12.70 -7.29 -2.65
C HIS A 581 13.41 -8.61 -2.33
N SER A 582 14.03 -8.70 -1.17
CA SER A 582 14.93 -9.81 -0.77
C SER A 582 14.15 -11.08 -0.40
N THR A 583 13.47 -11.67 -1.39
CA THR A 583 12.62 -12.85 -1.22
C THR A 583 13.21 -14.12 -1.81
N GLU A 584 14.26 -14.02 -2.61
CA GLU A 584 14.91 -15.13 -3.29
C GLU A 584 16.32 -15.40 -2.75
N GLY A 585 16.92 -16.49 -3.20
CA GLY A 585 18.23 -16.96 -2.76
C GLY A 585 18.12 -17.95 -1.60
N ASN A 586 19.19 -18.10 -0.84
CA ASN A 586 19.29 -19.07 0.26
C ASN A 586 19.72 -18.44 1.59
N ALA A 587 19.69 -17.12 1.70
CA ALA A 587 20.02 -16.45 2.95
C ALA A 587 19.01 -16.80 4.05
N PRO A 588 19.45 -17.08 5.28
CA PRO A 588 18.55 -17.27 6.40
C PRO A 588 17.84 -15.95 6.74
N GLN A 589 16.63 -16.05 7.34
CA GLN A 589 15.84 -14.88 7.70
C GLN A 589 16.60 -13.86 8.55
N SER A 590 17.49 -14.31 9.44
CA SER A 590 18.32 -13.42 10.25
C SER A 590 19.29 -12.53 9.45
N VAL A 591 19.66 -12.94 8.24
CA VAL A 591 20.45 -12.11 7.30
C VAL A 591 19.55 -11.10 6.60
N LEU A 592 18.37 -11.51 6.16
CA LEU A 592 17.38 -10.64 5.53
C LEU A 592 16.90 -9.56 6.52
N ASP A 593 16.66 -9.93 7.78
CA ASP A 593 16.28 -9.01 8.86
C ASP A 593 17.37 -7.97 9.16
N ARG A 594 18.63 -8.27 8.83
CA ARG A 594 19.74 -7.32 8.93
C ARG A 594 19.91 -6.48 7.68
N LEU A 595 19.61 -7.01 6.50
CA LEU A 595 19.77 -6.33 5.22
C LEU A 595 18.64 -5.32 4.96
N THR A 596 17.38 -5.78 4.99
CA THR A 596 16.22 -5.00 4.53
C THR A 596 16.01 -3.70 5.31
N PRO A 597 16.07 -3.65 6.67
CA PRO A 597 15.86 -2.43 7.42
C PRO A 597 17.15 -1.63 7.70
N SER A 598 18.25 -1.92 7.00
CA SER A 598 19.59 -1.38 7.31
C SER A 598 19.79 0.07 6.86
N THR A 599 20.79 0.71 7.44
CA THR A 599 21.34 1.99 6.94
C THR A 599 21.72 1.90 5.47
N ALA A 600 22.37 0.79 5.08
CA ALA A 600 22.75 0.54 3.70
C ALA A 600 21.54 0.54 2.76
N ALA A 601 20.41 -0.09 3.17
CA ALA A 601 19.18 -0.06 2.41
C ALA A 601 18.61 1.35 2.27
N GLY A 602 18.61 2.15 3.34
CA GLY A 602 18.17 3.54 3.30
C GLY A 602 18.98 4.40 2.33
N VAL A 603 20.30 4.31 2.39
CA VAL A 603 21.22 5.05 1.51
C VAL A 603 21.07 4.60 0.05
N ALA A 604 21.01 3.28 -0.20
CA ALA A 604 20.89 2.74 -1.56
C ALA A 604 19.53 3.07 -2.22
N VAL A 605 18.42 2.92 -1.50
CA VAL A 605 17.08 3.20 -2.04
C VAL A 605 16.92 4.68 -2.38
N ALA A 606 17.26 5.59 -1.46
CA ALA A 606 17.17 7.03 -1.73
C ALA A 606 18.09 7.47 -2.88
N GLY A 607 19.31 6.90 -2.95
CA GLY A 607 20.23 7.16 -4.05
C GLY A 607 19.75 6.58 -5.38
N HIS A 608 19.10 5.40 -5.36
CA HIS A 608 18.50 4.79 -6.54
C HIS A 608 17.37 5.66 -7.11
N MET A 609 16.46 6.12 -6.27
CA MET A 609 15.37 7.01 -6.69
C MET A 609 15.93 8.28 -7.36
N LEU A 610 16.83 9.00 -6.72
CA LEU A 610 17.42 10.22 -7.31
C LEU A 610 18.23 9.94 -8.59
N ARG A 611 18.86 8.77 -8.69
CA ARG A 611 19.62 8.38 -9.88
C ARG A 611 18.70 8.14 -11.06
N MET A 612 17.58 7.47 -10.88
CA MET A 612 16.59 7.26 -11.93
C MET A 612 15.97 8.57 -12.42
N MET A 613 15.72 9.52 -11.52
CA MET A 613 15.30 10.86 -11.96
C MET A 613 16.34 11.55 -12.85
N ARG A 614 17.62 11.46 -12.46
CA ARG A 614 18.71 12.12 -13.19
C ARG A 614 19.06 11.41 -14.50
N GLU A 615 19.15 10.09 -14.51
CA GLU A 615 19.65 9.30 -15.64
C GLU A 615 18.54 8.86 -16.61
N ASP A 616 17.37 8.47 -16.07
CA ASP A 616 16.27 7.88 -16.83
C ASP A 616 15.09 8.83 -17.04
N GLY A 617 15.14 10.04 -16.42
CA GLY A 617 14.09 11.05 -16.55
C GLY A 617 12.78 10.71 -15.84
N VAL A 618 12.85 9.88 -14.80
CA VAL A 618 11.69 9.53 -13.96
C VAL A 618 11.14 10.80 -13.30
N ARG A 619 9.81 10.96 -13.30
CA ARG A 619 9.13 12.15 -12.77
C ARG A 619 8.64 11.98 -11.35
N ASP A 620 8.01 10.86 -11.06
CA ASP A 620 7.37 10.56 -9.78
C ASP A 620 7.81 9.18 -9.32
N GLU A 621 8.23 9.05 -8.09
CA GLU A 621 8.77 7.82 -7.51
C GLU A 621 8.20 7.55 -6.14
N MET A 622 7.73 6.30 -5.90
CA MET A 622 7.01 5.91 -4.70
C MET A 622 7.79 4.86 -3.92
N LEU A 623 8.28 5.22 -2.73
CA LEU A 623 8.82 4.22 -1.79
C LEU A 623 7.72 3.22 -1.38
N PHE A 624 7.99 1.94 -1.39
CA PHE A 624 7.07 0.91 -0.90
C PHE A 624 7.52 0.41 0.48
N SER A 625 6.80 0.67 1.56
CA SER A 625 5.57 1.43 1.79
C SER A 625 5.63 2.12 3.16
N LEU A 626 4.58 2.90 3.54
CA LEU A 626 4.56 3.61 4.81
C LEU A 626 4.50 2.64 6.01
N PRO A 627 3.46 1.78 6.19
CA PRO A 627 3.42 0.86 7.32
C PRO A 627 4.35 -0.33 7.10
N GLN A 628 4.85 -0.89 8.20
CA GLN A 628 5.73 -2.05 8.15
C GLN A 628 5.02 -3.30 7.62
N LEU A 629 5.78 -4.15 6.94
CA LEU A 629 5.44 -5.53 6.68
C LEU A 629 6.31 -6.44 7.55
N SER A 630 6.01 -6.47 8.84
CA SER A 630 6.70 -7.33 9.82
C SER A 630 5.65 -8.03 10.65
N PHE A 631 5.74 -9.34 10.72
CA PHE A 631 4.85 -10.18 11.52
C PHE A 631 5.65 -11.30 12.18
N ARG A 632 5.06 -12.01 13.12
CA ARG A 632 5.65 -13.22 13.72
C ARG A 632 5.00 -14.45 13.13
N ARG A 633 5.83 -15.38 12.67
CA ARG A 633 5.39 -16.71 12.32
C ARG A 633 4.92 -17.49 13.56
N SER A 634 4.20 -18.57 13.35
CA SER A 634 3.76 -19.47 14.42
C SER A 634 4.90 -20.05 15.28
N ASP A 635 6.12 -20.11 14.74
CA ASP A 635 7.34 -20.51 15.45
C ASP A 635 8.00 -19.35 16.24
N GLY A 636 7.41 -18.16 16.20
CA GLY A 636 7.91 -16.95 16.86
C GLY A 636 8.94 -16.16 16.07
N THR A 637 9.33 -16.61 14.87
CA THR A 637 10.31 -15.91 14.02
C THR A 637 9.72 -14.60 13.48
N PRO A 638 10.35 -13.42 13.71
CA PRO A 638 9.91 -12.18 13.09
C PRO A 638 10.28 -12.17 11.61
N VAL A 639 9.34 -11.80 10.77
CA VAL A 639 9.56 -11.57 9.33
C VAL A 639 9.55 -10.07 9.08
N ARG A 640 10.66 -9.54 8.60
CA ARG A 640 10.85 -8.12 8.25
C ARG A 640 11.05 -8.02 6.75
N LEU A 641 10.24 -7.23 6.07
CA LEU A 641 10.34 -7.09 4.63
C LEU A 641 10.26 -5.58 4.27
N TRP A 642 9.13 -5.09 3.81
CA TRP A 642 8.95 -3.69 3.43
C TRP A 642 8.47 -2.81 4.59
N GLY A 643 8.10 -1.59 4.25
CA GLY A 643 7.58 -0.61 5.18
C GLY A 643 8.66 0.30 5.76
N SER A 644 8.27 1.51 6.06
CA SER A 644 9.19 2.58 6.45
C SER A 644 9.05 2.98 7.91
N VAL A 645 7.89 2.69 8.54
CA VAL A 645 7.62 2.98 9.95
C VAL A 645 7.29 1.68 10.68
N VAL A 646 8.09 1.36 11.69
CA VAL A 646 7.93 0.17 12.51
C VAL A 646 6.94 0.46 13.63
N GLN A 647 5.94 -0.40 13.79
CA GLN A 647 4.95 -0.31 14.88
C GLN A 647 4.30 1.08 14.96
N MET A 648 3.78 1.56 13.84
CA MET A 648 3.22 2.90 13.70
C MET A 648 2.17 3.21 14.79
N GLY A 649 1.30 2.27 15.11
CA GLY A 649 0.26 2.46 16.12
C GLY A 649 0.73 2.29 17.56
N THR A 650 2.01 2.04 17.83
CA THR A 650 2.56 1.82 19.17
C THR A 650 3.79 2.67 19.45
N GLU A 651 4.86 2.51 18.69
CA GLU A 651 6.16 3.17 18.92
C GLU A 651 6.57 4.09 17.77
N GLY A 652 6.15 3.82 16.54
CA GLY A 652 6.35 4.71 15.39
C GLY A 652 7.80 4.94 15.01
N ARG A 653 8.67 3.90 15.05
CA ARG A 653 10.08 4.08 14.71
C ARG A 653 10.30 4.15 13.21
N ALA A 654 10.93 5.21 12.74
CA ALA A 654 11.30 5.39 11.34
C ALA A 654 12.48 4.48 10.96
N ARG A 655 12.35 3.70 9.88
CA ARG A 655 13.45 2.94 9.28
C ARG A 655 14.43 3.87 8.54
N PRO A 656 15.66 3.44 8.27
CA PRO A 656 16.62 4.23 7.50
C PRO A 656 16.12 4.67 6.12
N GLN A 657 15.28 3.89 5.44
CA GLN A 657 14.65 4.30 4.17
C GLN A 657 13.77 5.54 4.34
N PHE A 658 12.92 5.56 5.37
CA PHE A 658 12.12 6.73 5.72
C PHE A 658 12.99 7.95 6.01
N LEU A 659 14.03 7.77 6.85
CA LEU A 659 14.91 8.85 7.26
C LEU A 659 15.67 9.44 6.07
N ALA A 660 16.15 8.57 5.16
CA ALA A 660 16.87 8.99 3.96
C ALA A 660 15.97 9.77 3.00
N GLU A 661 14.77 9.26 2.73
CA GLU A 661 13.79 9.95 1.89
C GLU A 661 13.34 11.27 2.51
N ALA A 662 13.06 11.30 3.81
CA ALA A 662 12.70 12.53 4.53
C ALA A 662 13.80 13.58 4.42
N MET A 663 15.09 13.19 4.47
CA MET A 663 16.22 14.11 4.26
C MET A 663 16.23 14.67 2.83
N VAL A 664 16.01 13.83 1.81
CA VAL A 664 15.90 14.28 0.41
C VAL A 664 14.74 15.26 0.27
N ASN A 665 13.56 14.91 0.75
CA ASN A 665 12.35 15.72 0.62
C ASN A 665 12.44 17.09 1.33
N LYS A 666 13.28 17.23 2.36
CA LYS A 666 13.55 18.53 3.00
C LYS A 666 14.19 19.54 2.04
N VAL A 667 15.02 19.07 1.12
CA VAL A 667 15.85 19.90 0.26
C VAL A 667 15.48 19.86 -1.22
N MET A 668 14.66 18.87 -1.63
CA MET A 668 14.27 18.66 -3.01
C MET A 668 13.18 19.66 -3.43
N ARG A 669 13.57 20.60 -4.29
CA ARG A 669 12.68 21.66 -4.83
C ARG A 669 13.22 22.23 -6.12
N GLY A 670 12.33 22.82 -6.92
CA GLY A 670 12.67 23.49 -8.17
C GLY A 670 13.20 22.53 -9.23
N ASP A 671 14.40 22.76 -9.72
CA ASP A 671 14.98 22.02 -10.85
C ASP A 671 16.18 21.19 -10.40
N ILE A 672 16.35 19.97 -10.94
CA ILE A 672 17.62 19.25 -10.84
C ILE A 672 18.61 19.86 -11.81
N VAL A 673 19.77 20.30 -11.29
CA VAL A 673 20.88 20.84 -12.06
C VAL A 673 22.11 19.94 -11.97
N ARG A 674 22.98 20.02 -12.97
CA ARG A 674 24.16 19.18 -13.06
C ARG A 674 25.19 19.55 -11.99
N VAL A 675 25.72 18.51 -11.32
CA VAL A 675 26.94 18.61 -10.50
C VAL A 675 28.13 18.07 -11.30
N ALA A 676 29.20 18.84 -11.39
CA ALA A 676 30.47 18.41 -11.98
C ALA A 676 31.41 17.96 -10.87
N THR A 677 31.86 16.71 -10.91
CA THR A 677 32.81 16.15 -9.92
C THR A 677 34.23 16.28 -10.43
N SER A 678 35.15 16.71 -9.55
CA SER A 678 36.58 16.82 -9.82
C SER A 678 37.41 16.56 -8.54
N GLY A 679 38.76 16.51 -8.67
CA GLY A 679 39.58 16.10 -7.55
C GLY A 679 39.61 14.60 -7.38
N GLU A 680 39.64 14.12 -6.14
CA GLU A 680 39.51 12.68 -5.87
C GLU A 680 38.08 12.23 -6.15
N ASN A 681 37.93 11.24 -7.01
CA ASN A 681 36.62 10.60 -7.28
C ASN A 681 36.81 9.08 -7.18
N PRO A 682 36.79 8.54 -5.94
CA PRO A 682 37.11 7.14 -5.70
C PRO A 682 36.09 6.22 -6.34
N THR A 683 36.60 5.16 -6.92
CA THR A 683 35.84 4.07 -7.47
C THR A 683 36.35 2.74 -6.98
N HIS A 684 35.51 1.72 -6.97
CA HIS A 684 35.89 0.35 -6.72
C HIS A 684 35.24 -0.59 -7.74
N ASP A 685 35.79 -1.79 -7.88
CA ASP A 685 35.15 -2.83 -8.68
C ASP A 685 34.27 -3.69 -7.75
N GLN A 686 33.01 -3.81 -8.09
CA GLN A 686 32.10 -4.76 -7.47
C GLN A 686 32.18 -6.08 -8.25
N PRO A 687 32.81 -7.15 -7.67
CA PRO A 687 32.76 -8.47 -8.27
C PRO A 687 31.31 -9.01 -8.24
N GLU A 688 31.06 -10.05 -9.05
CA GLU A 688 29.76 -10.69 -9.07
C GLU A 688 29.32 -11.12 -7.65
N GLY A 689 28.21 -10.59 -7.21
CA GLY A 689 27.67 -10.75 -5.88
C GLY A 689 26.17 -11.08 -5.87
N ASN A 690 25.52 -10.73 -4.77
CA ASN A 690 24.08 -10.89 -4.61
C ASN A 690 23.33 -10.25 -5.78
N ASP A 691 22.22 -10.87 -6.19
CA ASP A 691 21.37 -10.43 -7.29
C ASP A 691 22.10 -10.33 -8.65
N GLY A 692 23.23 -11.05 -8.79
CA GLY A 692 24.06 -11.00 -9.98
C GLY A 692 24.75 -9.65 -10.23
N VAL A 693 24.77 -8.76 -9.25
CA VAL A 693 25.36 -7.44 -9.38
C VAL A 693 26.87 -7.55 -9.63
N ARG A 694 27.32 -7.00 -10.74
CA ARG A 694 28.70 -6.93 -11.15
C ARG A 694 28.95 -5.63 -11.91
N LEU A 695 29.80 -4.76 -11.37
CA LEU A 695 30.06 -3.48 -12.00
C LEU A 695 31.52 -3.06 -11.77
N SER A 696 32.21 -2.61 -12.82
CA SER A 696 33.55 -2.01 -12.72
C SER A 696 33.44 -0.51 -12.52
N ALA A 697 34.40 0.02 -11.76
CA ALA A 697 34.54 1.44 -11.47
C ALA A 697 33.25 2.09 -10.90
N VAL A 698 32.65 1.42 -9.91
CA VAL A 698 31.51 1.94 -9.15
C VAL A 698 31.95 3.19 -8.40
N HIS A 699 31.25 4.30 -8.57
CA HIS A 699 31.54 5.53 -7.86
C HIS A 699 31.13 5.45 -6.40
N GLU A 700 32.03 5.84 -5.49
CA GLU A 700 31.71 5.90 -4.07
C GLU A 700 30.96 7.18 -3.69
N ILE A 701 31.20 8.27 -4.41
CA ILE A 701 30.50 9.54 -4.20
C ILE A 701 29.54 9.80 -5.34
N ASP A 702 28.27 10.07 -4.99
CA ASP A 702 27.26 10.57 -5.91
C ASP A 702 26.56 11.78 -5.30
N SER A 703 26.03 12.67 -6.16
CA SER A 703 25.45 13.93 -5.70
C SER A 703 24.37 14.47 -6.62
N TYR A 704 23.40 15.15 -6.02
CA TYR A 704 22.23 15.72 -6.70
C TYR A 704 21.98 17.12 -6.19
N ALA A 705 22.00 18.09 -7.09
CA ALA A 705 21.78 19.50 -6.76
C ALA A 705 20.42 19.97 -7.26
N PHE A 706 19.76 20.79 -6.44
CA PHE A 706 18.47 21.39 -6.76
C PHE A 706 18.59 22.91 -6.68
N LYS A 707 17.80 23.59 -7.53
CA LYS A 707 17.77 25.05 -7.59
C LYS A 707 16.33 25.55 -7.67
N ASP A 708 15.96 26.43 -6.74
CA ASP A 708 14.66 27.10 -6.71
C ASP A 708 14.88 28.58 -6.41
N GLY A 709 14.94 29.39 -7.47
CA GLY A 709 15.29 30.81 -7.35
C GLY A 709 16.71 31.01 -6.78
N SER A 710 16.80 31.70 -5.64
CA SER A 710 18.06 31.90 -4.89
C SER A 710 18.36 30.77 -3.89
N THR A 711 17.48 29.80 -3.73
CA THR A 711 17.71 28.64 -2.85
C THR A 711 18.41 27.55 -3.64
N HIS A 712 19.51 27.09 -3.09
CA HIS A 712 20.30 25.98 -3.60
C HIS A 712 20.32 24.86 -2.58
N SER A 713 20.32 23.63 -3.06
CA SER A 713 20.47 22.46 -2.20
C SER A 713 21.26 21.36 -2.88
N LEU A 714 21.84 20.49 -2.05
CA LEU A 714 22.70 19.39 -2.48
C LEU A 714 22.48 18.18 -1.59
N VAL A 715 22.25 17.03 -2.19
CA VAL A 715 22.32 15.73 -1.51
C VAL A 715 23.59 15.04 -1.95
N VAL A 716 24.37 14.51 -1.00
CA VAL A 716 25.61 13.78 -1.26
C VAL A 716 25.55 12.43 -0.58
N PHE A 717 25.80 11.38 -1.34
CA PHE A 717 25.92 10.00 -0.88
C PHE A 717 27.35 9.55 -0.87
N ASN A 718 27.73 8.79 0.15
CA ASN A 718 28.95 8.00 0.18
C ASN A 718 28.57 6.51 0.25
N TYR A 719 28.68 5.82 -0.88
CA TYR A 719 28.42 4.38 -1.01
C TYR A 719 29.59 3.51 -0.55
N GLY A 720 30.76 4.12 -0.27
CA GLY A 720 31.89 3.38 0.29
C GLY A 720 31.58 2.85 1.68
N LEU A 721 31.78 1.54 1.91
CA LEU A 721 31.40 0.87 3.17
C LEU A 721 32.39 1.16 4.32
N HIS A 722 33.63 1.57 4.02
CA HIS A 722 34.73 1.57 4.99
C HIS A 722 35.34 2.95 5.28
N GLN A 723 35.19 3.90 4.35
CA GLN A 723 35.92 5.17 4.45
C GLN A 723 35.00 6.38 4.34
N GLY A 724 35.18 7.33 5.26
CA GLY A 724 34.65 8.68 5.12
C GLY A 724 35.35 9.44 3.98
N ARG A 725 34.64 10.38 3.36
CA ARG A 725 35.11 11.18 2.23
C ARG A 725 35.01 12.65 2.52
N ARG A 726 36.10 13.39 2.24
CA ARG A 726 36.12 14.86 2.34
C ARG A 726 35.60 15.46 1.05
N ILE A 727 34.62 16.33 1.20
CA ILE A 727 33.91 16.98 0.10
C ILE A 727 34.13 18.47 0.19
N HIS A 728 34.49 19.10 -0.92
CA HIS A 728 34.45 20.54 -1.14
C HIS A 728 33.30 20.89 -2.07
N ILE A 729 32.43 21.82 -1.68
CA ILE A 729 31.30 22.28 -2.48
C ILE A 729 31.67 23.60 -3.15
N ASP A 730 31.73 23.60 -4.49
CA ASP A 730 31.87 24.81 -5.30
C ASP A 730 30.46 25.18 -5.83
N GLY A 731 29.74 25.98 -5.07
CA GLY A 731 28.35 26.35 -5.33
C GLY A 731 28.09 27.87 -5.24
N PRO A 732 27.16 28.40 -6.01
CA PRO A 732 26.76 29.80 -5.93
C PRO A 732 26.39 30.19 -4.50
N GLY A 733 26.85 31.33 -4.02
CA GLY A 733 26.55 31.88 -2.69
C GLY A 733 27.23 31.18 -1.51
N LEU A 734 27.72 29.95 -1.66
CA LEU A 734 28.44 29.22 -0.60
C LEU A 734 29.92 29.64 -0.55
N ARG A 735 30.24 30.55 0.37
CA ARG A 735 31.60 31.16 0.52
C ARG A 735 32.22 30.78 1.86
N PRO A 736 33.55 30.86 2.01
CA PRO A 736 34.14 30.76 3.33
C PRO A 736 33.54 31.79 4.29
N GLY A 737 33.00 31.28 5.43
CA GLY A 737 32.26 32.10 6.41
C GLY A 737 30.75 32.21 6.16
N GLY A 738 30.21 31.68 5.05
CA GLY A 738 28.78 31.45 4.84
C GLY A 738 28.27 30.28 5.67
N ASN A 739 26.95 30.26 5.94
CA ASN A 739 26.29 29.21 6.68
C ASN A 739 25.28 28.49 5.78
N ALA A 740 25.23 27.15 5.90
CA ALA A 740 24.20 26.34 5.29
C ALA A 740 23.58 25.44 6.36
N THR A 741 22.35 25.03 6.15
CA THR A 741 21.73 23.98 6.98
C THR A 741 22.16 22.62 6.44
N LEU A 742 22.68 21.77 7.31
CA LEU A 742 23.17 20.44 7.00
C LEU A 742 22.34 19.41 7.79
N TRP A 743 21.79 18.43 7.12
CA TRP A 743 21.23 17.23 7.72
C TRP A 743 22.14 16.05 7.42
N ARG A 744 22.44 15.25 8.44
CA ARG A 744 23.33 14.09 8.36
C ARG A 744 22.63 12.85 8.83
N LEU A 745 22.67 11.78 8.04
CA LEU A 745 22.29 10.44 8.50
C LEU A 745 23.40 9.89 9.39
N VAL A 746 23.07 9.61 10.65
CA VAL A 746 24.00 9.12 11.66
C VAL A 746 23.65 7.68 11.98
N SER A 747 24.61 6.77 11.83
CA SER A 747 24.48 5.37 12.16
C SER A 747 25.78 4.78 12.68
N SER A 748 25.71 3.61 13.31
CA SER A 748 26.89 2.88 13.80
C SER A 748 27.56 2.00 12.73
N GLY A 749 26.96 1.88 11.54
CA GLY A 749 27.49 1.09 10.41
C GLY A 749 26.42 0.68 9.42
N PRO A 750 26.78 -0.03 8.34
CA PRO A 750 25.87 -0.35 7.25
C PRO A 750 24.67 -1.19 7.66
N GLY A 751 24.83 -2.07 8.65
CA GLY A 751 23.76 -2.95 9.17
C GLY A 751 22.92 -2.36 10.30
N ALA A 752 23.21 -1.12 10.77
CA ALA A 752 22.42 -0.48 11.83
C ALA A 752 20.99 -0.21 11.36
N ASN A 753 20.03 -0.39 12.25
CA ASN A 753 18.59 -0.25 11.95
C ASN A 753 17.80 0.21 13.18
N ASN A 754 16.51 0.45 13.00
CA ASN A 754 15.61 0.94 14.04
C ASN A 754 14.51 -0.07 14.41
N GLU A 755 14.71 -1.36 14.16
CA GLU A 755 13.70 -2.39 14.41
C GLU A 755 13.36 -2.59 15.89
N ASP A 756 14.40 -2.74 16.72
CA ASP A 756 14.21 -3.01 18.15
C ASP A 756 14.55 -1.79 19.01
N GLN A 757 15.46 -0.94 18.54
CA GLN A 757 15.86 0.32 19.18
C GLN A 757 16.38 1.30 18.14
N VAL A 758 16.36 2.59 18.45
CA VAL A 758 16.87 3.63 17.53
C VAL A 758 18.41 3.57 17.48
N GLN A 759 18.96 3.12 16.36
CA GLN A 759 20.40 3.11 16.07
C GLN A 759 20.77 4.06 14.91
N VAL A 760 19.76 4.53 14.17
CA VAL A 760 19.92 5.42 13.03
C VAL A 760 19.04 6.64 13.22
N SER A 761 19.60 7.82 13.03
CA SER A 761 18.88 9.08 13.21
C SER A 761 19.37 10.15 12.25
N VAL A 762 18.62 11.24 12.12
CA VAL A 762 19.02 12.43 11.36
C VAL A 762 19.42 13.52 12.33
N LYS A 763 20.61 14.08 12.13
CA LYS A 763 21.12 15.20 12.90
C LYS A 763 21.16 16.46 12.03
N GLN A 764 20.57 17.54 12.52
CA GLN A 764 20.69 18.85 11.89
C GLN A 764 21.84 19.64 12.48
N GLU A 765 22.65 20.25 11.62
CA GLU A 765 23.84 21.00 11.97
C GLU A 765 23.93 22.28 11.12
N THR A 766 24.82 23.20 11.49
CA THR A 766 25.17 24.32 10.61
C THR A 766 26.51 24.00 9.96
N LEU A 767 26.53 23.98 8.63
CA LEU A 767 27.78 23.90 7.88
C LEU A 767 28.37 25.30 7.75
N HIS A 768 29.59 25.45 8.21
CA HIS A 768 30.36 26.68 8.08
C HIS A 768 31.35 26.56 6.93
N GLY A 769 31.14 27.32 5.86
CA GLY A 769 31.93 27.24 4.64
C GLY A 769 31.51 26.12 3.69
N ALA A 770 32.47 25.60 2.91
CA ALA A 770 32.19 24.71 1.79
C ALA A 770 32.77 23.28 1.97
N ASP A 771 33.44 23.04 3.08
CA ASP A 771 34.12 21.75 3.32
C ASP A 771 33.37 20.91 4.37
N LEU A 772 33.20 19.65 4.08
CA LEU A 772 32.57 18.69 4.99
C LEU A 772 33.10 17.28 4.81
N GLU A 773 32.83 16.42 5.78
CA GLU A 773 33.07 14.99 5.68
C GLU A 773 31.75 14.23 5.61
N VAL A 774 31.64 13.27 4.69
CA VAL A 774 30.53 12.30 4.59
C VAL A 774 31.07 10.96 5.04
N GLY A 775 30.52 10.42 6.12
CA GLY A 775 30.90 9.10 6.67
C GLY A 775 30.70 7.96 5.69
N PRO A 776 31.26 6.77 5.97
CA PRO A 776 31.03 5.59 5.14
C PRO A 776 29.58 5.16 5.22
N CYS A 777 29.05 4.60 4.14
CA CYS A 777 27.65 4.14 4.02
C CYS A 777 26.68 5.16 4.61
N SER A 778 26.74 6.41 4.13
CA SER A 778 25.97 7.51 4.71
C SER A 778 25.60 8.55 3.65
N MET A 779 24.74 9.49 4.03
CA MET A 779 24.36 10.61 3.20
C MET A 779 24.22 11.90 4.00
N VAL A 780 24.28 13.01 3.30
CA VAL A 780 23.98 14.33 3.83
C VAL A 780 23.07 15.10 2.86
N ALA A 781 22.24 15.95 3.40
CA ALA A 781 21.44 16.92 2.65
C ALA A 781 21.78 18.32 3.14
N ILE A 782 21.93 19.27 2.24
CA ILE A 782 22.43 20.62 2.53
C ILE A 782 21.54 21.63 1.82
N GLU A 783 21.21 22.73 2.49
CA GLU A 783 20.46 23.84 1.90
C GLU A 783 21.05 25.17 2.31
N TRP A 784 21.12 26.11 1.36
CA TRP A 784 21.56 27.50 1.58
C TRP A 784 20.87 28.46 0.61
N THR A 785 20.95 29.73 0.90
CA THR A 785 20.46 30.80 0.02
C THR A 785 21.64 31.62 -0.49
N GLU A 786 21.62 31.97 -1.78
CA GLU A 786 22.63 32.81 -2.44
C GLU A 786 22.60 34.27 -1.91
#